data_fafac73616f239c19e302825c474da4e
#
_entry.id   fafac73616f239c19e302825c474da4e
#
_cell.length_a   1.000
_cell.length_b   1.000
_cell.length_c   1.000
_cell.angle_alpha   90.00
_cell.angle_beta   90.00
_cell.angle_gamma   90.00
#
_symmetry.space_group_name_H-M   'P 1'
#
loop_
_entity.id
_entity.type
_entity.pdbx_description
1 polymer ?
#
loop_
_entity_poly.entity_id
_entity_poly.type
_entity_poly.pdbx_seq_one_letter_code
_entity_poly.pdbx_strand_id
1 'polypeptide(L)'
;MSKPTAFPLDESRLPFEIPRDEPYREKIARLGQMITDRIPAKKGILTKDDPEYWGLASIVTDEMADVALKMKVRKPMTLPELVKATGKPAGELEPLLQQMAVVGLLEYNWENPRREKQYILPMFVPGSAEFFNMNKQQIADHPEVTAFFERMTFLPLEHITAMVPPGGAGIGMHVIPVEKAIETENLSADIEHISHWLKKYDGKYAAGPCSCRMSRAAMGEGCGDDPDDWCIGVGDMADYLVETNKGHYVTYDEVMKILQKAEDNGFVHQITNIDGENKIFAICNCNVNVCNALRTSQLFNTPNMSRSAYVARVEPENCVACGRCVEYCPAGAVKLGQKLCTKDGPITYPQQELPDAVKWGPDKWAIDYRDKNRINCYDTGTAPCKTACPAHIAVQGYLKMAAQGRYRDALALIKKENPFPAVCGRVCNRRCEDACTRGTVDQAVAIDAVKKFIAEQDLNAAHRYVPDVVQPSLQGPWPQKIAIIGGGPAGLSCAYFLAVQGYKPTVFEKNERPGGMLRYGIPSFKLEKNVIDAEIDILRELGVDIRCGVEVGKDVTLAELRRQGYRAFYIAIGCQGGRRAGVPGEDAAGIETAVHLLRTVGGDESRKMTGKTVVIGGGNVAIDAARVSLRCGSDDVTMVCLEPRDKMPASPEEIAEAEEEGTKITCGYGPKAFLSENGHVTAVVLKKCTGLYNAEGRFAPTYDENDTITLPCDNVVLSIGQCIEWGDLLNGEAVQLGRGQGAVADALTYQTAQPDIFVGGDVCTGPRFAIDAIAAGKQGAISIHRFVQPNTSLTIGRNRRDFHELDKSNLALGEYDRAPRQSAALDAGIDAHRSFRDAHLTLTEDQVKIETARCLGCGASVVDPNKCIGCGVCTTKCEFDAIRLHRDLPECSKMVRSEDKFKAILPYMAKREIKIRFAKKEK
;
A
#
# COMPACT_ATOMS: atom_id res chain seq x y z
N MET A 1 7.13 43.34 -9.07
CA MET A 1 6.60 42.29 -8.16
C MET A 1 6.73 40.95 -8.86
N SER A 2 7.54 40.04 -8.33
CA SER A 2 7.60 38.66 -8.82
C SER A 2 6.20 38.06 -8.62
N LYS A 3 5.64 37.38 -9.63
CA LYS A 3 4.39 36.63 -9.46
C LYS A 3 4.62 35.63 -8.32
N PRO A 4 3.71 35.55 -7.34
CA PRO A 4 3.82 34.55 -6.30
C PRO A 4 3.94 33.17 -6.93
N THR A 5 4.84 32.35 -6.43
CA THR A 5 4.99 30.95 -6.87
C THR A 5 3.72 30.20 -6.46
N ALA A 6 3.21 29.34 -7.36
CA ALA A 6 2.01 28.54 -7.06
C ALA A 6 2.26 27.47 -5.97
N PHE A 7 3.53 27.17 -5.69
CA PHE A 7 3.94 26.24 -4.65
C PHE A 7 4.94 26.92 -3.70
N PRO A 8 4.50 27.84 -2.84
CA PRO A 8 5.34 28.33 -1.78
C PRO A 8 5.74 27.16 -0.87
N LEU A 9 6.98 27.18 -0.39
CA LEU A 9 7.38 26.28 0.69
C LEU A 9 6.50 26.60 1.91
N ASP A 10 5.75 25.64 2.39
CA ASP A 10 4.97 25.78 3.61
C ASP A 10 5.89 25.52 4.80
N GLU A 11 6.48 26.60 5.31
CA GLU A 11 7.43 26.54 6.42
C GLU A 11 6.78 26.04 7.71
N SER A 12 5.46 26.19 7.87
CA SER A 12 4.76 25.68 9.05
C SER A 12 4.73 24.15 9.14
N ARG A 13 4.99 23.47 8.04
CA ARG A 13 5.08 22.00 7.96
C ARG A 13 6.50 21.46 8.17
N LEU A 14 7.51 22.32 8.22
CA LEU A 14 8.89 21.89 8.43
C LEU A 14 9.12 21.56 9.91
N PRO A 15 9.87 20.48 10.21
CA PRO A 15 10.26 20.16 11.59
C PRO A 15 11.44 20.99 12.10
N PHE A 16 11.85 22.02 11.37
CA PHE A 16 12.95 22.94 11.68
C PHE A 16 12.63 24.33 11.17
N GLU A 17 13.31 25.35 11.72
CA GLU A 17 13.21 26.73 11.27
C GLU A 17 14.29 27.05 10.21
N ILE A 18 13.95 27.95 9.27
CA ILE A 18 14.92 28.44 8.28
C ILE A 18 15.67 29.63 8.92
N PRO A 19 17.01 29.55 9.06
CA PRO A 19 17.78 30.61 9.71
C PRO A 19 17.81 31.89 8.86
N ARG A 20 17.39 33.05 9.44
CA ARG A 20 17.39 34.34 8.78
C ARG A 20 18.02 35.47 9.63
N ASP A 21 18.52 35.12 10.80
CA ASP A 21 18.98 36.11 11.78
C ASP A 21 20.41 36.63 11.55
N GLU A 22 21.20 35.86 10.78
CA GLU A 22 22.58 36.26 10.49
C GLU A 22 22.70 37.47 9.57
N PRO A 23 23.81 38.25 9.66
CA PRO A 23 24.07 39.34 8.74
C PRO A 23 24.05 38.91 7.28
N TYR A 24 23.48 39.75 6.40
CA TYR A 24 23.43 39.44 4.97
C TYR A 24 24.84 39.43 4.38
N ARG A 25 25.19 38.37 3.66
CA ARG A 25 26.48 38.11 3.02
C ARG A 25 26.35 38.20 1.50
N GLU A 26 26.76 39.32 0.89
CA GLU A 26 26.61 39.57 -0.54
C GLU A 26 27.27 38.50 -1.40
N LYS A 27 28.44 37.95 -1.00
CA LYS A 27 29.16 36.92 -1.74
C LYS A 27 28.34 35.62 -1.86
N ILE A 28 27.66 35.24 -0.81
CA ILE A 28 26.78 34.06 -0.80
C ILE A 28 25.59 34.28 -1.73
N ALA A 29 24.98 35.45 -1.71
CA ALA A 29 23.89 35.80 -2.61
C ALA A 29 24.34 35.72 -4.08
N ARG A 30 25.52 36.30 -4.40
CA ARG A 30 26.07 36.23 -5.75
C ARG A 30 26.40 34.80 -6.19
N LEU A 31 26.92 33.95 -5.28
CA LEU A 31 27.17 32.55 -5.56
C LEU A 31 25.87 31.80 -5.80
N GLY A 32 24.88 31.99 -4.94
CA GLY A 32 23.54 31.40 -5.10
C GLY A 32 22.92 31.75 -6.45
N GLN A 33 22.99 33.01 -6.83
CA GLN A 33 22.54 33.44 -8.14
C GLN A 33 23.33 32.75 -9.28
N MET A 34 24.65 32.64 -9.17
CA MET A 34 25.49 32.06 -10.20
C MET A 34 25.22 30.58 -10.45
N ILE A 35 25.06 29.76 -9.40
CA ILE A 35 24.84 28.31 -9.57
C ILE A 35 23.42 27.99 -10.01
N THR A 36 22.45 28.88 -9.79
CA THR A 36 21.03 28.66 -10.12
C THR A 36 20.54 29.39 -11.38
N ASP A 37 21.29 30.39 -11.88
CA ASP A 37 20.92 31.24 -13.05
C ASP A 37 20.75 30.52 -14.37
N ARG A 38 21.24 29.29 -14.49
CA ARG A 38 21.00 28.49 -15.71
C ARG A 38 19.55 28.02 -15.84
N ILE A 39 18.79 28.16 -14.79
CA ILE A 39 17.38 27.93 -14.75
C ILE A 39 16.75 29.31 -14.55
N PRO A 40 16.04 29.89 -15.56
CA PRO A 40 15.54 31.25 -15.50
C PRO A 40 14.38 31.40 -14.51
N ALA A 41 14.67 31.25 -13.23
CA ALA A 41 13.68 31.27 -12.16
C ALA A 41 13.49 32.65 -11.55
N LYS A 42 14.55 33.42 -11.42
CA LYS A 42 14.51 34.70 -10.73
C LYS A 42 15.52 35.69 -11.31
N LYS A 43 15.06 36.86 -11.70
CA LYS A 43 15.90 37.99 -12.07
C LYS A 43 15.74 39.05 -10.98
N GLY A 44 16.82 39.51 -10.38
CA GLY A 44 16.81 40.56 -9.37
C GLY A 44 17.81 40.32 -8.25
N ILE A 45 17.83 41.24 -7.29
CA ILE A 45 18.67 41.15 -6.11
C ILE A 45 18.07 40.09 -5.17
N LEU A 46 18.91 39.12 -4.75
CA LEU A 46 18.52 38.15 -3.73
C LEU A 46 18.46 38.80 -2.35
N THR A 47 17.52 38.31 -1.57
CA THR A 47 17.31 38.75 -0.17
C THR A 47 17.52 37.59 0.78
N LYS A 48 17.47 37.83 2.07
CA LYS A 48 17.54 36.77 3.09
C LYS A 48 16.40 35.75 2.99
N ASP A 49 15.28 36.10 2.38
CA ASP A 49 14.10 35.23 2.23
C ASP A 49 14.20 34.33 1.01
N ASP A 50 15.21 34.51 0.18
CA ASP A 50 15.39 33.73 -1.03
C ASP A 50 16.12 32.42 -0.74
N PRO A 51 15.62 31.26 -1.26
CA PRO A 51 16.22 29.96 -1.00
C PRO A 51 17.66 29.87 -1.53
N GLU A 52 17.98 30.56 -2.61
CA GLU A 52 19.34 30.66 -3.17
C GLU A 52 20.33 31.29 -2.19
N TYR A 53 19.85 32.12 -1.25
CA TYR A 53 20.66 32.72 -0.21
C TYR A 53 20.71 31.85 1.06
N TRP A 54 19.56 31.65 1.73
CA TRP A 54 19.56 30.96 3.02
C TRP A 54 20.00 29.50 2.95
N GLY A 55 19.78 28.83 1.82
CA GLY A 55 20.22 27.44 1.62
C GLY A 55 21.73 27.28 1.51
N LEU A 56 22.45 28.31 1.07
CA LEU A 56 23.93 28.29 1.06
C LEU A 56 24.54 28.94 2.30
N ALA A 57 23.84 29.90 2.89
CA ALA A 57 24.40 30.71 3.98
C ALA A 57 24.82 29.91 5.20
N SER A 58 24.16 28.78 5.47
CA SER A 58 24.47 27.90 6.61
C SER A 58 25.65 26.97 6.38
N ILE A 59 25.96 26.64 5.14
CA ILE A 59 27.01 25.62 4.82
C ILE A 59 28.21 26.16 4.05
N VAL A 60 28.12 27.37 3.48
CA VAL A 60 29.20 27.97 2.68
C VAL A 60 29.78 29.19 3.38
N THR A 61 31.11 29.20 3.57
CA THR A 61 31.84 30.34 4.12
C THR A 61 32.09 31.41 3.03
N ASP A 62 32.40 32.65 3.45
CA ASP A 62 32.74 33.72 2.51
C ASP A 62 34.04 33.41 1.72
N GLU A 63 34.96 32.71 2.35
CA GLU A 63 36.19 32.26 1.70
C GLU A 63 35.94 31.20 0.60
N MET A 64 35.02 30.24 0.84
CA MET A 64 34.56 29.28 -0.16
C MET A 64 33.86 30.00 -1.31
N ALA A 65 33.02 30.99 -1.01
CA ALA A 65 32.32 31.79 -2.02
C ALA A 65 33.30 32.59 -2.88
N ASP A 66 34.37 33.17 -2.30
CA ASP A 66 35.40 33.90 -3.04
C ASP A 66 36.09 33.00 -4.09
N VAL A 67 36.39 31.76 -3.73
CA VAL A 67 36.96 30.78 -4.67
C VAL A 67 35.96 30.39 -5.75
N ALA A 68 34.74 30.00 -5.36
CA ALA A 68 33.68 29.56 -6.29
C ALA A 68 33.31 30.65 -7.31
N LEU A 69 33.26 31.92 -6.88
CA LEU A 69 32.98 33.07 -7.76
C LEU A 69 34.07 33.35 -8.83
N LYS A 70 35.25 32.74 -8.69
CA LYS A 70 36.27 32.77 -9.72
C LYS A 70 36.12 31.65 -10.76
N MET A 71 35.31 30.68 -10.50
CA MET A 71 35.04 29.54 -11.37
C MET A 71 33.85 29.84 -12.30
N LYS A 72 33.67 29.00 -13.29
CA LYS A 72 32.47 28.97 -14.14
C LYS A 72 31.77 27.64 -13.98
N VAL A 73 30.48 27.68 -13.89
CA VAL A 73 29.66 26.45 -13.76
C VAL A 73 29.98 25.46 -14.88
N ARG A 74 30.28 24.23 -14.54
CA ARG A 74 30.67 23.09 -15.42
C ARG A 74 31.95 23.29 -16.23
N LYS A 75 32.80 24.20 -15.83
CA LYS A 75 34.14 24.38 -16.43
C LYS A 75 35.19 23.89 -15.45
N PRO A 76 35.90 22.78 -15.76
CA PRO A 76 36.95 22.26 -14.87
C PRO A 76 38.12 23.21 -14.79
N MET A 77 38.74 23.29 -13.64
CA MET A 77 39.99 24.03 -13.37
C MET A 77 40.92 23.18 -12.51
N THR A 78 42.17 23.11 -12.89
CA THR A 78 43.25 22.47 -12.12
C THR A 78 43.70 23.36 -10.95
N LEU A 79 44.36 22.78 -9.95
CA LEU A 79 44.89 23.54 -8.82
C LEU A 79 45.77 24.71 -9.27
N PRO A 80 46.74 24.60 -10.22
CA PRO A 80 47.51 25.73 -10.72
C PRO A 80 46.66 26.87 -11.35
N GLU A 81 45.62 26.51 -12.07
CA GLU A 81 44.68 27.48 -12.68
C GLU A 81 43.89 28.22 -11.59
N LEU A 82 43.46 27.52 -10.54
CA LEU A 82 42.76 28.12 -9.40
C LEU A 82 43.68 29.02 -8.56
N VAL A 83 44.93 28.62 -8.32
CA VAL A 83 45.96 29.48 -7.71
C VAL A 83 46.10 30.78 -8.46
N LYS A 84 46.21 30.72 -9.81
CA LYS A 84 46.29 31.93 -10.65
C LYS A 84 45.01 32.77 -10.59
N ALA A 85 43.85 32.17 -10.57
CA ALA A 85 42.58 32.88 -10.54
C ALA A 85 42.23 33.52 -9.19
N THR A 86 42.63 32.90 -8.11
CA THR A 86 42.32 33.36 -6.73
C THR A 86 43.42 34.19 -6.11
N GLY A 87 44.69 34.01 -6.57
CA GLY A 87 45.86 34.61 -5.95
C GLY A 87 46.31 33.94 -4.64
N LYS A 88 45.62 32.85 -4.19
CA LYS A 88 45.99 32.12 -2.97
C LYS A 88 47.09 31.09 -3.26
N PRO A 89 48.02 30.87 -2.31
CA PRO A 89 49.02 29.81 -2.48
C PRO A 89 48.39 28.40 -2.47
N ALA A 90 49.00 27.45 -3.17
CA ALA A 90 48.47 26.09 -3.31
C ALA A 90 48.22 25.38 -1.97
N GLY A 91 49.15 25.56 -1.02
CA GLY A 91 49.08 24.94 0.32
C GLY A 91 47.89 25.42 1.19
N GLU A 92 47.37 26.62 0.94
CA GLU A 92 46.14 27.13 1.58
C GLU A 92 44.89 26.77 0.78
N LEU A 93 45.00 26.76 -0.56
CA LEU A 93 43.87 26.56 -1.44
C LEU A 93 43.41 25.09 -1.49
N GLU A 94 44.34 24.13 -1.51
CA GLU A 94 44.02 22.72 -1.64
C GLU A 94 43.15 22.17 -0.48
N PRO A 95 43.47 22.45 0.80
CA PRO A 95 42.57 22.07 1.92
C PRO A 95 41.19 22.74 1.82
N LEU A 96 41.11 24.00 1.37
CA LEU A 96 39.85 24.68 1.18
C LEU A 96 39.02 24.05 0.05
N LEU A 97 39.61 23.68 -1.08
CA LEU A 97 38.95 22.99 -2.18
C LEU A 97 38.43 21.61 -1.73
N GLN A 98 39.21 20.89 -0.91
CA GLN A 98 38.75 19.61 -0.33
C GLN A 98 37.56 19.83 0.59
N GLN A 99 37.56 20.86 1.40
CA GLN A 99 36.46 21.22 2.30
C GLN A 99 35.20 21.60 1.48
N MET A 100 35.37 22.38 0.40
CA MET A 100 34.28 22.71 -0.54
C MET A 100 33.71 21.45 -1.21
N ALA A 101 34.53 20.44 -1.51
CA ALA A 101 34.07 19.19 -2.07
C ALA A 101 33.33 18.32 -1.00
N VAL A 102 33.80 18.31 0.25
CA VAL A 102 33.10 17.61 1.37
C VAL A 102 31.74 18.22 1.63
N VAL A 103 31.62 19.55 1.63
CA VAL A 103 30.33 20.25 1.72
C VAL A 103 29.42 19.91 0.52
N GLY A 104 29.98 19.66 -0.65
CA GLY A 104 29.23 19.37 -1.90
C GLY A 104 29.14 20.58 -2.85
N LEU A 105 29.84 21.67 -2.55
CA LEU A 105 29.87 22.87 -3.42
C LEU A 105 30.70 22.63 -4.67
N LEU A 106 31.75 21.79 -4.60
CA LEU A 106 32.54 21.37 -5.74
C LEU A 106 32.49 19.88 -5.95
N GLU A 107 32.58 19.45 -7.20
CA GLU A 107 32.96 18.12 -7.60
C GLU A 107 34.37 18.13 -8.21
N TYR A 108 34.99 16.97 -8.37
CA TYR A 108 36.26 16.84 -9.08
C TYR A 108 36.37 15.53 -9.82
N ASN A 109 37.24 15.51 -10.83
CA ASN A 109 37.59 14.33 -11.58
C ASN A 109 39.03 14.43 -12.12
N TRP A 110 39.47 13.42 -12.84
CA TRP A 110 40.81 13.38 -13.49
C TRP A 110 40.67 13.24 -14.99
N GLU A 111 39.60 13.75 -15.56
CA GLU A 111 39.25 13.59 -16.99
C GLU A 111 39.98 14.58 -17.90
N ASN A 112 41.27 14.75 -17.74
CA ASN A 112 42.12 15.51 -18.63
C ASN A 112 43.29 14.64 -19.11
N PRO A 113 44.00 15.05 -20.22
CA PRO A 113 45.08 14.23 -20.79
C PRO A 113 46.22 13.91 -19.82
N ARG A 114 46.42 14.73 -18.77
CA ARG A 114 47.47 14.57 -17.79
C ARG A 114 47.02 13.76 -16.56
N ARG A 115 45.74 13.42 -16.48
CA ARG A 115 45.15 12.78 -15.31
C ARG A 115 45.39 13.55 -14.02
N GLU A 116 45.45 14.88 -14.10
CA GLU A 116 45.53 15.79 -12.97
C GLU A 116 44.15 16.01 -12.35
N LYS A 117 44.08 16.14 -11.04
CA LYS A 117 42.82 16.47 -10.34
C LYS A 117 42.35 17.86 -10.79
N GLN A 118 41.13 17.93 -11.28
CA GLN A 118 40.47 19.18 -11.70
C GLN A 118 39.17 19.35 -10.97
N TYR A 119 38.93 20.55 -10.47
CA TYR A 119 37.74 20.91 -9.70
C TYR A 119 36.72 21.58 -10.58
N ILE A 120 35.47 21.29 -10.32
CA ILE A 120 34.35 21.76 -11.13
C ILE A 120 33.30 22.33 -10.16
N LEU A 121 32.82 23.54 -10.47
CA LEU A 121 31.61 24.07 -9.87
C LEU A 121 30.42 23.45 -10.61
N PRO A 122 29.69 22.49 -9.99
CA PRO A 122 28.61 21.79 -10.69
C PRO A 122 27.41 22.72 -10.94
N MET A 123 26.51 22.32 -11.82
CA MET A 123 25.19 22.91 -11.85
C MET A 123 24.43 22.53 -10.56
N PHE A 124 23.34 23.24 -10.27
CA PHE A 124 22.62 22.99 -9.02
C PHE A 124 21.96 21.60 -9.01
N VAL A 125 21.20 21.25 -10.06
CA VAL A 125 20.50 19.96 -10.18
C VAL A 125 20.65 19.41 -11.62
N PRO A 126 21.14 18.18 -11.83
CA PRO A 126 21.84 17.32 -10.88
C PRO A 126 23.26 17.84 -10.61
N GLY A 127 23.67 17.82 -9.36
CA GLY A 127 25.00 18.28 -8.96
C GLY A 127 25.06 18.69 -7.49
N SER A 128 25.36 19.99 -7.21
CA SER A 128 25.57 20.44 -5.82
C SER A 128 24.39 20.16 -4.89
N ALA A 129 23.16 20.23 -5.37
CA ALA A 129 21.99 19.93 -4.55
C ALA A 129 21.98 18.49 -4.03
N GLU A 130 22.31 17.52 -4.90
CA GLU A 130 22.47 16.14 -4.49
C GLU A 130 23.62 15.97 -3.52
N PHE A 131 24.78 16.56 -3.81
CA PHE A 131 25.97 16.43 -2.96
C PHE A 131 25.80 17.05 -1.58
N PHE A 132 25.09 18.21 -1.47
CA PHE A 132 24.72 18.79 -0.17
C PHE A 132 23.89 17.83 0.67
N ASN A 133 22.98 17.09 0.05
CA ASN A 133 22.03 16.20 0.71
C ASN A 133 22.51 14.73 0.84
N MET A 134 23.73 14.39 0.41
CA MET A 134 24.36 13.09 0.64
C MET A 134 25.22 13.06 1.92
N ASN A 135 25.48 14.19 2.53
CA ASN A 135 26.25 14.28 3.77
C ASN A 135 25.29 14.25 4.97
N LYS A 136 25.21 13.10 5.66
CA LYS A 136 24.30 12.88 6.79
C LYS A 136 24.54 13.85 7.96
N GLN A 137 25.80 14.13 8.28
CA GLN A 137 26.13 15.06 9.38
C GLN A 137 25.68 16.48 9.04
N GLN A 138 25.96 16.92 7.80
CA GLN A 138 25.55 18.25 7.34
C GLN A 138 24.03 18.44 7.40
N ILE A 139 23.23 17.42 7.02
CA ILE A 139 21.76 17.50 7.12
C ILE A 139 21.32 17.53 8.60
N ALA A 140 22.02 16.79 9.48
CA ALA A 140 21.69 16.84 10.92
C ALA A 140 21.96 18.21 11.53
N ASP A 141 23.06 18.85 11.13
CA ASP A 141 23.46 20.17 11.64
C ASP A 141 22.72 21.34 10.94
N HIS A 142 22.39 21.18 9.66
CA HIS A 142 21.81 22.19 8.77
C HIS A 142 20.64 21.63 7.96
N PRO A 143 19.51 21.25 8.59
CA PRO A 143 18.39 20.62 7.90
C PRO A 143 17.70 21.53 6.86
N GLU A 144 17.87 22.86 6.95
CA GLU A 144 17.36 23.84 6.00
C GLU A 144 17.91 23.63 4.56
N VAL A 145 19.06 23.01 4.41
CA VAL A 145 19.62 22.62 3.11
C VAL A 145 18.68 21.68 2.35
N THR A 146 17.92 20.86 3.06
CA THR A 146 16.91 19.97 2.45
C THR A 146 15.74 20.76 1.87
N ALA A 147 15.28 21.79 2.55
CA ALA A 147 14.23 22.70 2.07
C ALA A 147 14.73 23.54 0.88
N PHE A 148 15.99 23.93 0.87
CA PHE A 148 16.62 24.59 -0.28
C PHE A 148 16.61 23.68 -1.52
N PHE A 149 16.99 22.40 -1.38
CA PHE A 149 16.92 21.43 -2.47
C PHE A 149 15.49 21.28 -3.01
N GLU A 150 14.52 21.12 -2.12
CA GLU A 150 13.11 21.00 -2.50
C GLU A 150 12.64 22.24 -3.25
N ARG A 151 12.87 23.41 -2.68
CA ARG A 151 12.41 24.69 -3.24
C ARG A 151 13.05 24.98 -4.59
N MET A 152 14.34 24.78 -4.73
CA MET A 152 15.05 25.02 -5.97
C MET A 152 14.78 23.96 -7.05
N THR A 153 14.31 22.78 -6.68
CA THR A 153 13.84 21.79 -7.67
C THR A 153 12.55 22.26 -8.34
N PHE A 154 11.63 22.86 -7.59
CA PHE A 154 10.33 23.25 -8.14
C PHE A 154 10.31 24.66 -8.76
N LEU A 155 10.99 25.61 -8.18
CA LEU A 155 10.96 27.00 -8.60
C LEU A 155 11.28 27.22 -10.10
N PRO A 156 12.35 26.62 -10.66
CA PRO A 156 12.61 26.72 -12.09
C PRO A 156 11.61 25.94 -12.94
N LEU A 157 11.13 24.81 -12.47
CA LEU A 157 10.23 23.95 -13.23
C LEU A 157 8.84 24.57 -13.43
N GLU A 158 8.42 25.46 -12.53
CA GLU A 158 7.21 26.28 -12.70
C GLU A 158 7.18 27.02 -14.07
N HIS A 159 8.35 27.39 -14.57
CA HIS A 159 8.46 28.18 -15.79
C HIS A 159 8.78 27.33 -17.02
N ILE A 160 9.54 26.26 -16.85
CA ILE A 160 10.11 25.52 -18.00
C ILE A 160 9.44 24.18 -18.29
N THR A 161 8.68 23.61 -17.37
CA THR A 161 8.11 22.24 -17.51
C THR A 161 7.34 22.05 -18.83
N ALA A 162 6.54 23.07 -19.21
CA ALA A 162 5.79 23.01 -20.45
C ALA A 162 6.63 23.31 -21.72
N MET A 163 7.86 23.76 -21.59
CA MET A 163 8.74 24.11 -22.70
C MET A 163 9.73 23.01 -23.05
N VAL A 164 9.90 22.03 -22.17
CA VAL A 164 10.82 20.90 -22.34
C VAL A 164 10.05 19.71 -22.90
N PRO A 165 10.55 19.07 -23.97
CA PRO A 165 9.90 17.87 -24.50
C PRO A 165 9.95 16.71 -23.50
N PRO A 166 8.97 15.80 -23.52
CA PRO A 166 9.07 14.55 -22.77
C PRO A 166 10.38 13.81 -23.07
N GLY A 167 11.04 13.29 -22.03
CA GLY A 167 12.36 12.65 -22.16
C GLY A 167 13.54 13.61 -21.98
N GLY A 168 13.28 14.92 -21.91
CA GLY A 168 14.29 15.96 -21.65
C GLY A 168 15.37 16.04 -22.73
N ALA A 169 16.10 17.14 -22.75
CA ALA A 169 17.22 17.32 -23.64
C ALA A 169 18.42 17.88 -22.84
N GLY A 170 19.24 17.00 -22.26
CA GLY A 170 20.33 17.37 -21.38
C GLY A 170 19.92 18.05 -20.07
N ILE A 171 18.72 17.74 -19.58
CA ILE A 171 18.15 18.28 -18.35
C ILE A 171 17.90 17.15 -17.35
N GLY A 172 18.72 17.08 -16.30
CA GLY A 172 18.54 16.21 -15.17
C GLY A 172 18.83 14.75 -15.45
N MET A 173 17.84 13.90 -15.18
CA MET A 173 17.93 12.45 -15.17
C MET A 173 17.21 11.84 -16.36
N HIS A 174 17.64 10.65 -16.77
CA HIS A 174 17.02 9.84 -17.81
C HIS A 174 16.62 8.48 -17.27
N VAL A 175 15.36 8.06 -17.50
CA VAL A 175 14.90 6.72 -17.10
C VAL A 175 15.53 5.68 -18.02
N ILE A 176 16.13 4.67 -17.41
CA ILE A 176 16.60 3.47 -18.10
C ILE A 176 15.65 2.31 -17.76
N PRO A 177 15.14 1.55 -18.74
CA PRO A 177 14.23 0.45 -18.47
C PRO A 177 14.90 -0.65 -17.66
N VAL A 178 14.11 -1.40 -16.88
CA VAL A 178 14.56 -2.69 -16.36
C VAL A 178 14.94 -3.58 -17.53
N GLU A 179 16.15 -4.10 -17.54
CA GLU A 179 16.75 -4.75 -18.73
C GLU A 179 15.93 -5.95 -19.20
N LYS A 180 15.44 -6.79 -18.26
CA LYS A 180 14.53 -7.93 -18.54
C LYS A 180 13.25 -7.52 -19.27
N ALA A 181 12.80 -6.26 -19.12
CA ALA A 181 11.58 -5.78 -19.77
C ALA A 181 11.77 -5.45 -21.26
N ILE A 182 13.01 -5.36 -21.74
CA ILE A 182 13.39 -5.01 -23.11
C ILE A 182 14.26 -6.07 -23.79
N GLU A 183 14.53 -7.21 -23.15
CA GLU A 183 15.36 -8.30 -23.73
C GLU A 183 14.85 -8.82 -25.07
N THR A 184 13.55 -8.75 -25.31
CA THR A 184 12.91 -9.18 -26.57
C THR A 184 12.82 -8.06 -27.61
N GLU A 185 13.26 -6.84 -27.29
CA GLU A 185 13.17 -5.67 -28.17
C GLU A 185 14.40 -5.56 -29.07
N ASN A 186 14.23 -5.87 -30.36
CA ASN A 186 15.34 -5.93 -31.33
C ASN A 186 15.86 -4.54 -31.77
N LEU A 187 15.19 -3.46 -31.38
CA LEU A 187 15.53 -2.08 -31.81
C LEU A 187 16.11 -1.23 -30.68
N SER A 188 16.45 -1.85 -29.53
CA SER A 188 17.05 -1.16 -28.38
C SER A 188 18.44 -0.59 -28.74
N ALA A 189 18.78 0.56 -28.15
CA ALA A 189 20.12 1.14 -28.26
C ALA A 189 20.96 0.77 -27.02
N ASP A 190 22.27 0.64 -27.16
CA ASP A 190 23.17 0.26 -26.06
C ASP A 190 22.98 1.10 -24.79
N ILE A 191 22.76 2.41 -24.95
CA ILE A 191 22.55 3.35 -23.83
C ILE A 191 21.25 3.10 -23.05
N GLU A 192 20.33 2.30 -23.58
CA GLU A 192 19.07 1.89 -22.92
C GLU A 192 19.26 0.68 -22.01
N HIS A 193 20.47 0.07 -22.01
CA HIS A 193 20.81 -1.08 -21.18
C HIS A 193 21.71 -0.67 -20.02
N ILE A 194 21.32 -1.04 -18.80
CA ILE A 194 22.09 -0.73 -17.61
C ILE A 194 23.43 -1.49 -17.61
N SER A 195 23.44 -2.69 -18.16
CA SER A 195 24.64 -3.51 -18.33
C SER A 195 25.70 -2.85 -19.21
N HIS A 196 25.30 -2.07 -20.25
CA HIS A 196 26.22 -1.27 -21.08
C HIS A 196 27.01 -0.27 -20.22
N TRP A 197 26.33 0.46 -19.34
CA TRP A 197 26.96 1.44 -18.47
C TRP A 197 27.84 0.80 -17.40
N LEU A 198 27.39 -0.30 -16.79
CA LEU A 198 28.21 -1.04 -15.81
C LEU A 198 29.49 -1.57 -16.46
N LYS A 199 29.41 -2.17 -17.64
CA LYS A 199 30.58 -2.65 -18.37
C LYS A 199 31.54 -1.51 -18.74
N LYS A 200 31.01 -0.34 -19.11
CA LYS A 200 31.83 0.84 -19.46
C LYS A 200 32.67 1.36 -18.30
N TYR A 201 32.14 1.28 -17.07
CA TYR A 201 32.80 1.75 -15.85
C TYR A 201 33.29 0.59 -14.96
N ASP A 202 33.58 -0.55 -15.57
CA ASP A 202 33.97 -1.77 -14.87
C ASP A 202 35.06 -1.54 -13.81
N GLY A 203 34.82 -2.06 -12.59
CA GLY A 203 35.70 -1.95 -11.44
C GLY A 203 35.70 -0.61 -10.70
N LYS A 204 34.88 0.39 -11.14
CA LYS A 204 34.81 1.72 -10.50
C LYS A 204 33.37 2.07 -10.11
N TYR A 205 32.92 1.55 -8.97
CA TYR A 205 31.60 1.83 -8.43
C TYR A 205 31.68 2.23 -6.96
N ALA A 206 30.84 3.17 -6.53
CA ALA A 206 30.60 3.48 -5.13
C ALA A 206 29.11 3.63 -4.87
N ALA A 207 28.63 3.05 -3.77
CA ALA A 207 27.26 3.25 -3.31
C ALA A 207 27.22 4.36 -2.26
N GLY A 208 26.14 5.13 -2.26
CA GLY A 208 25.91 6.20 -1.30
C GLY A 208 24.42 6.48 -1.06
N PRO A 209 24.09 7.31 -0.06
CA PRO A 209 22.72 7.62 0.29
C PRO A 209 22.02 8.38 -0.83
N CYS A 210 20.72 8.10 -0.98
CA CYS A 210 19.89 8.83 -1.92
C CYS A 210 19.53 10.22 -1.37
N SER A 211 20.03 11.28 -2.00
CA SER A 211 19.81 12.67 -1.62
C SER A 211 18.31 13.03 -1.51
N CYS A 212 17.48 12.54 -2.43
CA CYS A 212 16.04 12.75 -2.38
C CYS A 212 15.38 12.09 -1.16
N ARG A 213 15.76 10.85 -0.81
CA ARG A 213 15.24 10.19 0.40
C ARG A 213 15.68 10.91 1.66
N MET A 214 16.97 11.30 1.73
CA MET A 214 17.52 12.08 2.84
C MET A 214 16.78 13.40 3.04
N SER A 215 16.64 14.17 1.96
CA SER A 215 15.96 15.46 1.96
C SER A 215 14.50 15.35 2.42
N ARG A 216 13.75 14.41 1.85
CA ARG A 216 12.32 14.22 2.19
C ARG A 216 12.12 13.75 3.63
N ALA A 217 12.96 12.82 4.09
CA ALA A 217 12.92 12.37 5.48
C ALA A 217 13.24 13.52 6.46
N ALA A 218 14.27 14.34 6.20
CA ALA A 218 14.59 15.50 7.04
C ALA A 218 13.45 16.53 7.13
N MET A 219 12.63 16.63 6.08
CA MET A 219 11.43 17.49 6.06
C MET A 219 10.18 16.84 6.67
N GLY A 220 10.27 15.65 7.28
CA GLY A 220 9.14 14.92 7.85
C GLY A 220 8.20 14.28 6.79
N GLU A 221 8.65 14.17 5.56
CA GLU A 221 7.87 13.68 4.42
C GLU A 221 8.46 12.41 3.78
N GLY A 222 9.23 11.64 4.54
CA GLY A 222 9.74 10.33 4.12
C GLY A 222 8.62 9.32 3.82
N CYS A 223 8.95 8.26 3.09
CA CYS A 223 7.98 7.23 2.69
C CYS A 223 8.26 5.85 3.32
N GLY A 224 9.18 5.76 4.28
CA GLY A 224 9.53 4.53 5.00
C GLY A 224 10.70 3.75 4.40
N ASP A 225 11.30 4.25 3.31
CA ASP A 225 12.50 3.65 2.75
C ASP A 225 13.75 4.04 3.55
N ASP A 226 14.68 3.11 3.67
CA ASP A 226 16.04 3.42 4.07
C ASP A 226 16.72 4.27 2.99
N PRO A 227 17.40 5.40 3.33
CA PRO A 227 18.07 6.23 2.32
C PRO A 227 19.39 5.65 1.79
N ASP A 228 20.00 4.67 2.47
CA ASP A 228 21.37 4.24 2.22
C ASP A 228 21.53 3.37 0.97
N ASP A 229 22.64 3.60 0.27
CA ASP A 229 23.17 2.80 -0.84
C ASP A 229 22.32 2.72 -2.14
N TRP A 230 21.30 3.54 -2.27
CA TRP A 230 20.48 3.56 -3.49
C TRP A 230 21.06 4.40 -4.64
N CYS A 231 22.07 5.20 -4.39
CA CYS A 231 22.77 5.99 -5.42
C CYS A 231 24.11 5.34 -5.72
N ILE A 232 24.38 5.04 -6.99
CA ILE A 232 25.62 4.42 -7.46
C ILE A 232 26.39 5.44 -8.29
N GLY A 233 27.52 5.92 -7.75
CA GLY A 233 28.51 6.70 -8.49
C GLY A 233 29.37 5.80 -9.35
N VAL A 234 29.67 6.20 -10.58
CA VAL A 234 30.50 5.43 -11.52
C VAL A 234 31.72 6.22 -11.99
N GLY A 235 32.81 5.52 -12.32
CA GLY A 235 34.04 6.16 -12.78
C GLY A 235 34.66 7.07 -11.72
N ASP A 236 35.12 8.25 -12.12
CA ASP A 236 35.75 9.23 -11.21
C ASP A 236 34.77 9.76 -10.15
N MET A 237 33.45 9.68 -10.38
CA MET A 237 32.45 10.01 -9.36
C MET A 237 32.45 9.01 -8.20
N ALA A 238 32.81 7.74 -8.43
CA ALA A 238 32.97 6.78 -7.35
C ALA A 238 34.08 7.22 -6.38
N ASP A 239 35.23 7.65 -6.90
CA ASP A 239 36.35 8.16 -6.09
C ASP A 239 35.92 9.43 -5.32
N TYR A 240 35.22 10.36 -5.99
CA TYR A 240 34.70 11.58 -5.36
C TYR A 240 33.76 11.26 -4.18
N LEU A 241 32.81 10.36 -4.34
CA LEU A 241 31.88 10.00 -3.26
C LEU A 241 32.61 9.41 -2.05
N VAL A 242 33.60 8.54 -2.28
CA VAL A 242 34.36 7.91 -1.19
C VAL A 242 35.28 8.91 -0.52
N GLU A 243 36.07 9.69 -1.27
CA GLU A 243 37.03 10.68 -0.73
C GLU A 243 36.32 11.85 0.01
N THR A 244 35.03 12.10 -0.27
CA THR A 244 34.22 13.13 0.40
C THR A 244 33.27 12.60 1.45
N ASN A 245 33.38 11.34 1.87
CA ASN A 245 32.56 10.66 2.88
C ASN A 245 31.06 10.63 2.52
N LYS A 246 30.74 10.54 1.22
CA LYS A 246 29.38 10.44 0.70
C LYS A 246 29.01 9.04 0.20
N GLY A 247 29.92 8.07 0.35
CA GLY A 247 29.71 6.71 -0.10
C GLY A 247 30.88 5.80 0.21
N HIS A 248 30.80 4.57 -0.23
CA HIS A 248 31.83 3.55 -0.10
C HIS A 248 31.93 2.75 -1.40
N TYR A 249 33.14 2.20 -1.68
CA TYR A 249 33.32 1.35 -2.86
C TYR A 249 32.47 0.07 -2.77
N VAL A 250 31.92 -0.33 -3.91
CA VAL A 250 31.14 -1.56 -4.06
C VAL A 250 31.64 -2.34 -5.29
N THR A 251 31.51 -3.66 -5.24
CA THR A 251 31.82 -4.57 -6.34
C THR A 251 30.67 -4.61 -7.37
N TYR A 252 30.94 -5.17 -8.54
CA TYR A 252 29.90 -5.43 -9.54
C TYR A 252 28.73 -6.25 -8.99
N ASP A 253 29.02 -7.30 -8.23
CA ASP A 253 28.01 -8.17 -7.64
C ASP A 253 27.12 -7.45 -6.61
N GLU A 254 27.69 -6.53 -5.84
CA GLU A 254 26.93 -5.69 -4.91
C GLU A 254 26.05 -4.69 -5.66
N VAL A 255 26.56 -4.08 -6.75
CA VAL A 255 25.73 -3.25 -7.64
C VAL A 255 24.55 -4.03 -8.17
N MET A 256 24.78 -5.25 -8.67
CA MET A 256 23.68 -6.10 -9.17
C MET A 256 22.63 -6.45 -8.11
N LYS A 257 23.07 -6.67 -6.87
CA LYS A 257 22.16 -6.87 -5.72
C LYS A 257 21.33 -5.60 -5.42
N ILE A 258 21.94 -4.42 -5.47
CA ILE A 258 21.25 -3.13 -5.29
C ILE A 258 20.18 -2.96 -6.38
N LEU A 259 20.53 -3.20 -7.64
CA LEU A 259 19.60 -3.09 -8.77
C LEU A 259 18.45 -4.09 -8.65
N GLN A 260 18.72 -5.37 -8.35
CA GLN A 260 17.69 -6.38 -8.18
C GLN A 260 16.74 -6.00 -7.04
N LYS A 261 17.27 -5.54 -5.91
CA LYS A 261 16.44 -5.12 -4.78
C LYS A 261 15.61 -3.87 -5.10
N ALA A 262 16.13 -2.96 -5.93
CA ALA A 262 15.37 -1.84 -6.45
C ALA A 262 14.18 -2.32 -7.31
N GLU A 263 14.40 -3.25 -8.22
CA GLU A 263 13.36 -3.87 -9.04
C GLU A 263 12.31 -4.58 -8.18
N ASP A 264 12.71 -5.32 -7.16
CA ASP A 264 11.81 -6.01 -6.23
C ASP A 264 10.87 -5.06 -5.51
N ASN A 265 11.35 -3.87 -5.16
CA ASN A 265 10.59 -2.80 -4.53
C ASN A 265 9.86 -1.86 -5.53
N GLY A 266 10.00 -2.08 -6.84
CA GLY A 266 9.37 -1.24 -7.87
C GLY A 266 10.03 0.13 -8.03
N PHE A 267 11.30 0.27 -7.68
CA PHE A 267 12.05 1.51 -7.88
C PHE A 267 12.50 1.66 -9.33
N VAL A 268 12.71 2.89 -9.76
CA VAL A 268 13.03 3.26 -11.13
C VAL A 268 14.52 3.50 -11.27
N HIS A 269 15.15 2.85 -12.24
CA HIS A 269 16.52 3.15 -12.61
C HIS A 269 16.58 4.44 -13.41
N GLN A 270 17.46 5.36 -13.02
CA GLN A 270 17.75 6.58 -13.75
C GLN A 270 19.24 6.77 -13.87
N ILE A 271 19.67 7.32 -15.00
CA ILE A 271 21.06 7.76 -15.25
C ILE A 271 21.09 9.26 -15.44
N THR A 272 22.25 9.87 -15.23
CA THR A 272 22.42 11.30 -15.42
C THR A 272 22.41 11.65 -16.91
N ASN A 273 21.60 12.65 -17.29
CA ASN A 273 21.35 13.03 -18.69
C ASN A 273 21.89 14.45 -18.99
N ILE A 274 23.16 14.71 -18.66
CA ILE A 274 23.76 16.06 -18.82
C ILE A 274 25.08 16.06 -19.55
N ASP A 275 25.73 14.91 -19.72
CA ASP A 275 27.08 14.79 -20.30
C ASP A 275 27.09 14.24 -21.72
N GLY A 276 25.89 14.05 -22.31
CA GLY A 276 25.72 13.45 -23.64
C GLY A 276 25.77 11.92 -23.62
N GLU A 277 25.69 11.30 -24.79
CA GLU A 277 25.50 9.85 -24.94
C GLU A 277 26.70 9.00 -24.50
N ASN A 278 27.83 9.59 -24.29
CA ASN A 278 29.08 8.88 -24.00
C ASN A 278 29.47 8.87 -22.51
N LYS A 279 28.71 9.52 -21.64
CA LYS A 279 29.11 9.65 -20.25
C LYS A 279 27.91 9.81 -19.32
N ILE A 280 27.96 9.07 -18.22
CA ILE A 280 27.14 9.30 -17.02
C ILE A 280 28.08 9.38 -15.80
N PHE A 281 27.61 9.93 -14.70
CA PHE A 281 28.34 9.90 -13.43
C PHE A 281 27.60 9.16 -12.32
N ALA A 282 26.29 8.92 -12.47
CA ALA A 282 25.50 8.18 -11.47
C ALA A 282 24.39 7.35 -12.09
N ILE A 283 24.08 6.24 -11.40
CA ILE A 283 22.89 5.40 -11.57
C ILE A 283 22.09 5.49 -10.28
N CYS A 284 20.85 5.97 -10.37
CA CYS A 284 19.95 6.13 -9.25
C CYS A 284 18.86 5.03 -9.25
N ASN A 285 18.45 4.61 -8.04
CA ASN A 285 17.34 3.67 -7.82
C ASN A 285 16.20 4.40 -7.10
N CYS A 286 15.31 5.00 -7.88
CA CYS A 286 14.43 6.07 -7.44
C CYS A 286 13.08 5.58 -6.97
N ASN A 287 12.72 5.86 -5.71
CA ASN A 287 11.34 5.82 -5.29
C ASN A 287 10.65 7.12 -5.73
N VAL A 288 9.61 6.99 -6.54
CA VAL A 288 8.89 8.13 -7.12
C VAL A 288 8.19 9.00 -6.07
N ASN A 289 7.88 8.47 -4.88
CA ASN A 289 7.23 9.24 -3.82
C ASN A 289 8.15 10.32 -3.23
N VAL A 290 9.46 10.16 -3.37
CA VAL A 290 10.46 11.09 -2.83
C VAL A 290 11.37 11.70 -3.90
N CYS A 291 11.51 11.06 -5.07
CA CYS A 291 12.44 11.50 -6.11
C CYS A 291 12.05 12.85 -6.71
N ASN A 292 12.93 13.84 -6.64
CA ASN A 292 12.68 15.18 -7.16
C ASN A 292 12.53 15.21 -8.69
N ALA A 293 13.21 14.33 -9.43
CA ALA A 293 13.06 14.25 -10.89
C ALA A 293 11.72 13.63 -11.31
N LEU A 294 11.26 12.57 -10.64
CA LEU A 294 10.08 11.82 -11.06
C LEU A 294 8.76 12.44 -10.57
N ARG A 295 8.69 12.95 -9.34
CA ARG A 295 7.43 13.48 -8.78
C ARG A 295 7.01 14.83 -9.33
N THR A 296 7.92 15.57 -9.98
CA THR A 296 7.61 16.88 -10.57
C THR A 296 6.53 16.81 -11.64
N SER A 297 6.46 15.73 -12.41
CA SER A 297 5.40 15.53 -13.40
C SER A 297 4.01 15.44 -12.78
N GLN A 298 3.91 14.99 -11.54
CA GLN A 298 2.63 14.92 -10.81
C GLN A 298 2.23 16.29 -10.29
N LEU A 299 3.19 17.04 -9.76
CA LEU A 299 2.98 18.40 -9.28
C LEU A 299 2.48 19.32 -10.40
N PHE A 300 3.21 19.33 -11.51
CA PHE A 300 2.90 20.20 -12.65
C PHE A 300 1.86 19.58 -13.59
N ASN A 301 1.42 18.35 -13.34
CA ASN A 301 0.49 17.61 -14.19
C ASN A 301 0.95 17.59 -15.67
N THR A 302 2.22 17.25 -15.89
CA THR A 302 2.85 17.17 -17.21
C THR A 302 3.41 15.78 -17.48
N PRO A 303 3.66 15.40 -18.75
CA PRO A 303 4.52 14.26 -19.04
C PRO A 303 5.89 14.43 -18.38
N ASN A 304 6.47 13.33 -17.90
CA ASN A 304 7.74 13.41 -17.19
C ASN A 304 8.90 13.74 -18.16
N MET A 305 9.77 14.65 -17.77
CA MET A 305 11.01 14.95 -18.50
C MET A 305 12.00 13.78 -18.43
N SER A 306 12.01 13.04 -17.31
CA SER A 306 12.82 11.83 -17.15
C SER A 306 12.01 10.62 -17.60
N ARG A 307 12.21 10.19 -18.85
CA ARG A 307 11.58 8.99 -19.41
C ARG A 307 12.55 8.28 -20.36
N SER A 308 12.21 7.05 -20.74
CA SER A 308 12.90 6.27 -21.76
C SER A 308 12.20 6.36 -23.12
N ALA A 309 12.76 5.69 -24.12
CA ALA A 309 12.16 5.52 -25.44
C ALA A 309 10.91 4.64 -25.45
N TYR A 310 10.57 4.02 -24.35
CA TYR A 310 9.56 2.97 -24.29
C TYR A 310 8.23 3.47 -23.72
N VAL A 311 7.16 2.80 -24.15
CA VAL A 311 5.79 2.96 -23.62
C VAL A 311 5.21 1.59 -23.36
N ALA A 312 4.58 1.42 -22.21
CA ALA A 312 3.89 0.17 -21.88
C ALA A 312 2.56 0.07 -22.64
N ARG A 313 2.26 -1.13 -23.14
CA ARG A 313 0.97 -1.49 -23.73
C ARG A 313 0.40 -2.71 -23.07
N VAL A 314 -0.92 -2.77 -22.95
CA VAL A 314 -1.65 -3.89 -22.35
C VAL A 314 -2.28 -4.74 -23.44
N GLU A 315 -2.09 -6.07 -23.32
CA GLU A 315 -2.84 -7.09 -24.06
C GLU A 315 -4.08 -7.47 -23.23
N PRO A 316 -5.29 -6.95 -23.55
CA PRO A 316 -6.46 -7.12 -22.70
C PRO A 316 -6.87 -8.58 -22.52
N GLU A 317 -6.62 -9.44 -23.54
CA GLU A 317 -6.97 -10.87 -23.51
C GLU A 317 -6.15 -11.65 -22.48
N ASN A 318 -4.93 -11.20 -22.20
CA ASN A 318 -4.07 -11.78 -21.19
C ASN A 318 -4.31 -11.17 -19.81
N CYS A 319 -4.84 -9.95 -19.75
CA CYS A 319 -4.99 -9.21 -18.50
C CYS A 319 -6.13 -9.77 -17.65
N VAL A 320 -5.88 -9.92 -16.36
CA VAL A 320 -6.83 -10.40 -15.35
C VAL A 320 -7.17 -9.33 -14.30
N ALA A 321 -6.87 -8.08 -14.56
CA ALA A 321 -7.12 -6.93 -13.65
C ALA A 321 -6.64 -7.17 -12.20
N CYS A 322 -5.54 -7.88 -12.00
CA CYS A 322 -5.00 -8.12 -10.67
C CYS A 322 -4.52 -6.82 -9.99
N GLY A 323 -4.15 -5.81 -10.79
CA GLY A 323 -3.75 -4.50 -10.30
C GLY A 323 -2.28 -4.38 -9.87
N ARG A 324 -1.47 -5.43 -10.02
CA ARG A 324 -0.03 -5.38 -9.67
C ARG A 324 0.70 -4.27 -10.43
N CYS A 325 0.53 -4.20 -11.74
CA CYS A 325 1.11 -3.14 -12.56
C CYS A 325 0.66 -1.73 -12.13
N VAL A 326 -0.54 -1.60 -11.58
CA VAL A 326 -1.05 -0.31 -11.04
C VAL A 326 -0.35 0.04 -9.73
N GLU A 327 -0.15 -0.95 -8.84
CA GLU A 327 0.56 -0.75 -7.55
C GLU A 327 1.99 -0.27 -7.74
N TYR A 328 2.69 -0.91 -8.65
CA TYR A 328 4.11 -0.64 -8.90
C TYR A 328 4.35 0.45 -9.94
N CYS A 329 3.31 1.00 -10.59
CA CYS A 329 3.51 2.05 -11.58
C CYS A 329 3.98 3.36 -10.93
N PRO A 330 5.25 3.76 -11.10
CA PRO A 330 5.78 4.93 -10.44
C PRO A 330 5.19 6.24 -10.97
N ALA A 331 4.76 6.27 -12.23
CA ALA A 331 4.20 7.46 -12.86
C ALA A 331 2.66 7.55 -12.72
N GLY A 332 2.01 6.54 -12.15
CA GLY A 332 0.55 6.48 -12.12
C GLY A 332 -0.09 6.38 -13.52
N ALA A 333 0.67 5.90 -14.49
CA ALA A 333 0.24 5.76 -15.88
C ALA A 333 -0.69 4.56 -16.09
N VAL A 334 -0.51 3.49 -15.30
CA VAL A 334 -1.33 2.28 -15.37
C VAL A 334 -2.51 2.44 -14.42
N LYS A 335 -3.71 2.15 -14.93
CA LYS A 335 -4.97 2.19 -14.18
C LYS A 335 -5.70 0.87 -14.32
N LEU A 336 -6.60 0.57 -13.38
CA LEU A 336 -7.59 -0.49 -13.59
C LEU A 336 -8.75 0.05 -14.41
N GLY A 337 -9.20 -0.73 -15.37
CA GLY A 337 -10.29 -0.40 -16.27
C GLY A 337 -11.17 -1.61 -16.54
N GLN A 338 -12.04 -1.50 -17.51
CA GLN A 338 -13.01 -2.49 -17.95
C GLN A 338 -12.56 -3.10 -19.27
N LYS A 339 -12.57 -4.44 -19.36
CA LYS A 339 -12.31 -5.17 -20.60
C LYS A 339 -13.58 -5.30 -21.45
N LEU A 340 -14.70 -5.57 -20.81
CA LEU A 340 -15.98 -5.73 -21.50
C LEU A 340 -16.42 -4.42 -22.14
N CYS A 341 -16.77 -4.47 -23.43
CA CYS A 341 -17.33 -3.34 -24.15
C CYS A 341 -18.77 -3.06 -23.72
N THR A 342 -19.23 -1.82 -23.93
CA THR A 342 -20.65 -1.48 -23.84
C THR A 342 -21.37 -1.83 -25.16
N LYS A 343 -22.70 -1.85 -25.14
CA LYS A 343 -23.52 -2.00 -26.33
C LYS A 343 -23.33 -0.85 -27.35
N ASP A 344 -22.84 0.29 -26.87
CA ASP A 344 -22.53 1.48 -27.67
C ASP A 344 -21.10 1.47 -28.25
N GLY A 345 -20.30 0.47 -27.92
CA GLY A 345 -18.93 0.29 -28.41
C GLY A 345 -17.86 0.25 -27.31
N PRO A 346 -16.59 0.29 -27.69
CA PRO A 346 -15.49 0.26 -26.76
C PRO A 346 -15.45 1.48 -25.83
N ILE A 347 -15.02 1.27 -24.58
CA ILE A 347 -14.83 2.35 -23.61
C ILE A 347 -13.53 3.08 -23.89
N THR A 348 -13.60 4.40 -24.03
CA THR A 348 -12.44 5.28 -24.17
C THR A 348 -12.00 5.78 -22.79
N TYR A 349 -10.72 5.59 -22.46
CA TYR A 349 -10.14 6.04 -21.20
C TYR A 349 -9.46 7.40 -21.36
N PRO A 350 -9.57 8.30 -20.36
CA PRO A 350 -8.94 9.62 -20.43
C PRO A 350 -7.41 9.48 -20.43
N GLN A 351 -6.77 10.30 -21.27
CA GLN A 351 -5.33 10.44 -21.34
C GLN A 351 -4.91 11.80 -20.80
N GLN A 352 -3.68 11.88 -20.31
CA GLN A 352 -3.14 13.17 -19.89
C GLN A 352 -2.99 14.11 -21.09
N GLU A 353 -3.39 15.38 -20.91
CA GLU A 353 -3.15 16.41 -21.91
C GLU A 353 -1.65 16.62 -22.16
N LEU A 354 -1.28 16.93 -23.38
CA LEU A 354 0.10 17.28 -23.75
C LEU A 354 0.31 18.79 -23.65
N PRO A 355 1.37 19.27 -22.96
CA PRO A 355 1.64 20.70 -22.84
C PRO A 355 1.90 21.41 -24.17
N ASP A 356 2.24 20.68 -25.24
CA ASP A 356 2.46 21.24 -26.56
C ASP A 356 1.18 21.50 -27.36
N ALA A 357 0.03 21.09 -26.87
CA ALA A 357 -1.28 21.33 -27.49
C ALA A 357 -2.07 22.45 -26.82
N VAL A 358 -1.79 22.78 -25.58
CA VAL A 358 -2.53 23.76 -24.77
C VAL A 358 -1.59 24.75 -24.06
N LYS A 359 -2.12 25.92 -23.67
CA LYS A 359 -1.40 26.84 -22.79
C LYS A 359 -1.35 26.25 -21.40
N TRP A 360 -0.14 25.97 -20.91
CA TRP A 360 0.09 25.32 -19.63
C TRP A 360 0.50 26.33 -18.56
N GLY A 361 -0.11 26.23 -17.36
CA GLY A 361 0.16 27.14 -16.26
C GLY A 361 -0.41 26.64 -14.94
N PRO A 362 -0.43 27.48 -13.90
CA PRO A 362 -0.88 27.11 -12.55
C PRO A 362 -2.29 26.52 -12.46
N ASP A 363 -3.18 26.85 -13.39
CA ASP A 363 -4.52 26.30 -13.50
C ASP A 363 -4.55 24.80 -13.85
N LYS A 364 -3.45 24.27 -14.40
CA LYS A 364 -3.29 22.86 -14.76
C LYS A 364 -2.52 22.05 -13.70
N TRP A 365 -1.95 22.70 -12.70
CA TRP A 365 -1.11 22.05 -11.70
C TRP A 365 -1.93 21.36 -10.61
N ALA A 366 -1.38 20.27 -10.05
CA ALA A 366 -1.96 19.52 -8.94
C ALA A 366 -1.33 19.97 -7.62
N ILE A 367 -1.83 21.09 -7.04
CA ILE A 367 -1.27 21.72 -5.82
C ILE A 367 -1.29 20.75 -4.63
N ASP A 368 -2.28 19.89 -4.57
CA ASP A 368 -2.52 18.92 -3.51
C ASP A 368 -1.97 17.51 -3.81
N TYR A 369 -1.05 17.38 -4.78
CA TYR A 369 -0.49 16.08 -5.17
C TYR A 369 0.14 15.29 -4.01
N ARG A 370 0.59 15.98 -2.96
CA ARG A 370 1.18 15.37 -1.76
C ARG A 370 0.15 14.57 -0.96
N ASP A 371 -1.05 15.09 -0.86
CA ASP A 371 -2.12 14.54 -0.04
C ASP A 371 -3.03 13.59 -0.84
N LYS A 372 -2.98 13.65 -2.17
CA LYS A 372 -3.73 12.77 -3.06
C LYS A 372 -2.92 11.56 -3.50
N ASN A 373 -3.60 10.43 -3.58
CA ASN A 373 -3.07 9.27 -4.27
C ASN A 373 -3.20 9.44 -5.78
N ARG A 374 -2.11 9.26 -6.51
CA ARG A 374 -2.07 9.30 -7.97
C ARG A 374 -2.54 8.01 -8.64
N ILE A 375 -2.67 6.91 -7.87
CA ILE A 375 -3.08 5.61 -8.38
C ILE A 375 -4.57 5.45 -8.16
N ASN A 376 -5.38 5.89 -9.11
CA ASN A 376 -6.83 5.79 -9.06
C ASN A 376 -7.34 4.88 -10.17
N CYS A 377 -8.51 4.27 -9.94
CA CYS A 377 -9.26 3.62 -11.00
C CYS A 377 -9.92 4.68 -11.90
N TYR A 378 -10.21 4.29 -13.14
CA TYR A 378 -11.09 5.09 -13.99
C TYR A 378 -12.54 4.93 -13.52
N ASP A 379 -13.39 5.92 -13.77
CA ASP A 379 -14.81 5.92 -13.44
C ASP A 379 -15.63 4.88 -14.24
N THR A 380 -14.99 4.22 -15.17
CA THR A 380 -15.58 3.15 -15.99
C THR A 380 -15.68 1.81 -15.24
N GLY A 381 -15.17 1.73 -14.03
CA GLY A 381 -15.18 0.51 -13.20
C GLY A 381 -14.09 -0.50 -13.54
N THR A 382 -14.04 -1.55 -12.77
CA THR A 382 -13.12 -2.68 -12.92
C THR A 382 -13.86 -3.99 -12.61
N ALA A 383 -13.13 -5.12 -12.46
CA ALA A 383 -13.74 -6.41 -12.12
C ALA A 383 -14.57 -6.32 -10.82
N PRO A 384 -15.90 -6.54 -10.86
CA PRO A 384 -16.76 -6.34 -9.68
C PRO A 384 -16.40 -7.25 -8.51
N CYS A 385 -15.95 -8.47 -8.77
CA CYS A 385 -15.49 -9.40 -7.74
C CYS A 385 -14.28 -8.87 -6.95
N LYS A 386 -13.37 -8.13 -7.59
CA LYS A 386 -12.25 -7.46 -6.91
C LYS A 386 -12.73 -6.24 -6.13
N THR A 387 -13.61 -5.45 -6.72
CA THR A 387 -14.15 -4.21 -6.10
C THR A 387 -14.94 -4.52 -4.83
N ALA A 388 -15.81 -5.55 -4.87
CA ALA A 388 -16.65 -5.95 -3.74
C ALA A 388 -15.88 -6.64 -2.60
N CYS A 389 -14.71 -7.21 -2.87
CA CYS A 389 -13.89 -7.85 -1.83
C CYS A 389 -13.23 -6.78 -0.95
N PRO A 390 -13.43 -6.77 0.39
CA PRO A 390 -12.78 -5.80 1.28
C PRO A 390 -11.25 -5.81 1.21
N ALA A 391 -10.65 -6.98 0.96
CA ALA A 391 -9.20 -7.12 0.77
C ALA A 391 -8.76 -6.92 -0.69
N HIS A 392 -9.69 -6.68 -1.63
CA HIS A 392 -9.42 -6.48 -3.04
C HIS A 392 -8.57 -7.57 -3.70
N ILE A 393 -8.86 -8.85 -3.36
CA ILE A 393 -8.14 -10.02 -3.90
C ILE A 393 -8.29 -10.06 -5.44
N ALA A 394 -7.22 -10.45 -6.12
CA ALA A 394 -7.17 -10.54 -7.58
C ALA A 394 -7.93 -11.79 -8.11
N VAL A 395 -9.26 -11.81 -7.98
CA VAL A 395 -10.11 -12.97 -8.28
C VAL A 395 -9.92 -13.49 -9.68
N GLN A 396 -9.99 -12.66 -10.72
CA GLN A 396 -9.78 -13.10 -12.11
C GLN A 396 -8.39 -13.76 -12.30
N GLY A 397 -7.38 -13.26 -11.59
CA GLY A 397 -6.01 -13.76 -11.65
C GLY A 397 -5.91 -15.20 -11.17
N TYR A 398 -6.33 -15.46 -9.93
CA TYR A 398 -6.22 -16.81 -9.40
C TYR A 398 -7.16 -17.82 -10.07
N LEU A 399 -8.33 -17.38 -10.59
CA LEU A 399 -9.18 -18.24 -11.41
C LEU A 399 -8.46 -18.64 -12.70
N LYS A 400 -7.80 -17.72 -13.40
CA LYS A 400 -7.02 -18.02 -14.62
C LYS A 400 -5.83 -18.95 -14.34
N MET A 401 -5.11 -18.73 -13.23
CA MET A 401 -4.02 -19.62 -12.81
C MET A 401 -4.54 -21.01 -12.45
N ALA A 402 -5.66 -21.10 -11.74
CA ALA A 402 -6.29 -22.40 -11.42
C ALA A 402 -6.74 -23.14 -12.67
N ALA A 403 -7.31 -22.44 -13.68
CA ALA A 403 -7.65 -23.03 -14.98
C ALA A 403 -6.44 -23.65 -15.69
N GLN A 404 -5.24 -23.16 -15.41
CA GLN A 404 -3.97 -23.63 -15.97
C GLN A 404 -3.28 -24.71 -15.11
N GLY A 405 -3.87 -25.13 -13.98
CA GLY A 405 -3.25 -26.02 -13.01
C GLY A 405 -2.13 -25.39 -12.17
N ARG A 406 -1.95 -24.08 -12.22
CA ARG A 406 -0.92 -23.32 -11.50
C ARG A 406 -1.41 -22.94 -10.09
N TYR A 407 -1.73 -23.95 -9.28
CA TYR A 407 -2.38 -23.74 -7.97
C TYR A 407 -1.48 -23.01 -6.97
N ARG A 408 -0.17 -23.29 -6.97
CA ARG A 408 0.81 -22.61 -6.10
C ARG A 408 0.92 -21.11 -6.44
N ASP A 409 0.93 -20.76 -7.72
CA ASP A 409 0.96 -19.36 -8.17
C ASP A 409 -0.36 -18.65 -7.84
N ALA A 410 -1.48 -19.35 -8.02
CA ALA A 410 -2.80 -18.86 -7.63
C ALA A 410 -2.88 -18.54 -6.13
N LEU A 411 -2.34 -19.45 -5.29
CA LEU A 411 -2.25 -19.24 -3.85
C LEU A 411 -1.35 -18.05 -3.51
N ALA A 412 -0.18 -17.95 -4.13
CA ALA A 412 0.74 -16.84 -3.97
C ALA A 412 0.05 -15.50 -4.28
N LEU A 413 -0.74 -15.46 -5.37
CA LEU A 413 -1.51 -14.27 -5.73
C LEU A 413 -2.59 -13.92 -4.69
N ILE A 414 -3.29 -14.91 -4.12
CA ILE A 414 -4.26 -14.69 -3.05
C ILE A 414 -3.57 -14.15 -1.80
N LYS A 415 -2.44 -14.75 -1.39
CA LYS A 415 -1.70 -14.39 -0.16
C LYS A 415 -1.06 -12.99 -0.20
N LYS A 416 -0.99 -12.34 -1.36
CA LYS A 416 -0.64 -10.92 -1.47
C LYS A 416 -1.67 -9.98 -0.80
N GLU A 417 -2.92 -10.42 -0.67
CA GLU A 417 -4.00 -9.64 -0.07
C GLU A 417 -4.66 -10.33 1.14
N ASN A 418 -4.58 -11.64 1.22
CA ASN A 418 -5.24 -12.46 2.22
C ASN A 418 -4.32 -13.58 2.72
N PRO A 419 -3.79 -13.50 3.95
CA PRO A 419 -2.91 -14.52 4.52
C PRO A 419 -3.62 -15.83 4.87
N PHE A 420 -4.98 -15.87 4.93
CA PHE A 420 -5.79 -16.98 5.40
C PHE A 420 -6.78 -17.50 4.34
N PRO A 421 -6.30 -17.93 3.16
CA PRO A 421 -7.18 -18.39 2.07
C PRO A 421 -7.97 -19.66 2.43
N ALA A 422 -7.41 -20.59 3.20
CA ALA A 422 -8.08 -21.81 3.61
C ALA A 422 -9.23 -21.54 4.61
N VAL A 423 -9.02 -20.59 5.54
CA VAL A 423 -10.06 -20.09 6.45
C VAL A 423 -11.17 -19.39 5.65
N CYS A 424 -10.80 -18.43 4.79
CA CYS A 424 -11.78 -17.67 4.02
C CYS A 424 -12.52 -18.54 3.00
N GLY A 425 -11.93 -19.63 2.49
CA GLY A 425 -12.60 -20.58 1.62
C GLY A 425 -13.69 -21.43 2.31
N ARG A 426 -13.82 -21.29 3.64
CA ARG A 426 -14.84 -21.98 4.44
C ARG A 426 -15.90 -21.05 5.04
N VAL A 427 -15.49 -19.81 5.42
CA VAL A 427 -16.36 -18.94 6.23
C VAL A 427 -16.53 -17.53 5.64
N CYS A 428 -16.15 -17.30 4.38
CA CYS A 428 -16.34 -15.99 3.74
C CYS A 428 -17.80 -15.77 3.37
N ASN A 429 -18.27 -14.52 3.52
CA ASN A 429 -19.61 -14.11 3.10
C ASN A 429 -19.78 -13.87 1.59
N ARG A 430 -18.81 -14.21 0.79
CA ARG A 430 -18.82 -14.29 -0.68
C ARG A 430 -19.31 -13.04 -1.44
N ARG A 431 -19.08 -11.83 -0.92
CA ARG A 431 -19.44 -10.57 -1.62
C ARG A 431 -18.93 -10.49 -3.06
N CYS A 432 -17.83 -11.17 -3.37
CA CYS A 432 -17.31 -11.28 -4.74
C CYS A 432 -18.23 -12.06 -5.67
N GLU A 433 -18.94 -13.07 -5.17
CA GLU A 433 -19.94 -13.83 -5.93
C GLU A 433 -21.21 -13.02 -6.11
N ASP A 434 -21.71 -12.33 -5.06
CA ASP A 434 -22.87 -11.44 -5.13
C ASP A 434 -22.68 -10.35 -6.18
N ALA A 435 -21.45 -9.80 -6.26
CA ALA A 435 -21.10 -8.77 -7.23
C ALA A 435 -20.73 -9.32 -8.61
N CYS A 436 -20.59 -10.63 -8.79
CA CYS A 436 -20.12 -11.23 -10.03
C CYS A 436 -21.04 -10.90 -11.22
N THR A 437 -20.46 -10.33 -12.29
CA THR A 437 -21.21 -10.02 -13.53
C THR A 437 -21.88 -11.24 -14.12
N ARG A 438 -21.29 -12.44 -13.98
CA ARG A 438 -21.90 -13.69 -14.42
C ARG A 438 -23.27 -13.94 -13.77
N GLY A 439 -23.48 -13.47 -12.53
CA GLY A 439 -24.77 -13.56 -11.84
C GLY A 439 -25.92 -12.81 -12.53
N THR A 440 -25.62 -11.85 -13.43
CA THR A 440 -26.64 -11.16 -14.25
C THR A 440 -27.01 -11.94 -15.52
N VAL A 441 -26.28 -13.01 -15.83
CA VAL A 441 -26.47 -13.83 -17.03
C VAL A 441 -27.19 -15.15 -16.69
N ASP A 442 -26.60 -15.88 -15.74
CA ASP A 442 -27.13 -17.16 -15.23
C ASP A 442 -26.85 -17.28 -13.72
N GLN A 443 -25.74 -17.82 -13.30
CA GLN A 443 -25.31 -17.96 -11.91
C GLN A 443 -23.88 -17.44 -11.75
N ALA A 444 -23.60 -16.73 -10.65
CA ALA A 444 -22.27 -16.27 -10.32
C ALA A 444 -21.24 -17.43 -10.35
N VAL A 445 -19.99 -17.11 -10.67
CA VAL A 445 -18.90 -18.08 -10.57
C VAL A 445 -18.71 -18.49 -9.10
N ALA A 446 -18.50 -19.78 -8.83
CA ALA A 446 -18.24 -20.32 -7.49
C ALA A 446 -16.82 -19.96 -7.01
N ILE A 447 -16.59 -18.68 -6.83
CA ILE A 447 -15.27 -18.07 -6.56
C ILE A 447 -14.67 -18.63 -5.28
N ASP A 448 -15.50 -18.75 -4.24
CA ASP A 448 -15.06 -19.20 -2.92
C ASP A 448 -14.71 -20.68 -2.92
N ALA A 449 -15.47 -21.51 -3.63
CA ALA A 449 -15.19 -22.94 -3.78
C ALA A 449 -13.87 -23.19 -4.52
N VAL A 450 -13.57 -22.40 -5.57
CA VAL A 450 -12.27 -22.47 -6.27
C VAL A 450 -11.15 -22.02 -5.33
N LYS A 451 -11.35 -20.96 -4.53
CA LYS A 451 -10.36 -20.52 -3.53
C LYS A 451 -10.11 -21.59 -2.46
N LYS A 452 -11.18 -22.27 -1.96
CA LYS A 452 -11.05 -23.41 -1.03
C LYS A 452 -10.18 -24.49 -1.66
N PHE A 453 -10.46 -24.88 -2.90
CA PHE A 453 -9.67 -25.89 -3.62
C PHE A 453 -8.18 -25.51 -3.72
N ILE A 454 -7.86 -24.28 -4.14
CA ILE A 454 -6.48 -23.79 -4.25
C ILE A 454 -5.76 -23.88 -2.88
N ALA A 455 -6.43 -23.48 -1.81
CA ALA A 455 -5.87 -23.53 -0.47
C ALA A 455 -5.66 -24.96 0.03
N GLU A 456 -6.56 -25.89 -0.29
CA GLU A 456 -6.42 -27.32 0.04
C GLU A 456 -5.21 -27.98 -0.63
N GLN A 457 -4.88 -27.59 -1.86
CA GLN A 457 -3.66 -28.06 -2.52
C GLN A 457 -2.40 -27.74 -1.70
N ASP A 458 -2.36 -26.57 -1.08
CA ASP A 458 -1.25 -26.15 -0.21
C ASP A 458 -1.30 -26.84 1.16
N LEU A 459 -2.48 -26.93 1.78
CA LEU A 459 -2.64 -27.62 3.08
C LEU A 459 -2.14 -29.07 3.03
N ASN A 460 -2.32 -29.73 1.90
CA ASN A 460 -1.93 -31.12 1.67
C ASN A 460 -0.53 -31.26 1.04
N ALA A 461 0.16 -30.16 0.74
CA ALA A 461 1.49 -30.20 0.14
C ALA A 461 2.58 -30.59 1.14
N ALA A 462 3.59 -31.31 0.67
CA ALA A 462 4.77 -31.64 1.48
C ALA A 462 5.55 -30.38 1.94
N HIS A 463 5.51 -29.33 1.13
CA HIS A 463 6.12 -28.02 1.44
C HIS A 463 5.10 -26.91 1.18
N ARG A 464 4.67 -26.28 2.25
CA ARG A 464 3.75 -25.15 2.22
C ARG A 464 4.35 -23.93 1.53
N TYR A 465 3.49 -23.10 0.95
CA TYR A 465 3.91 -21.83 0.38
C TYR A 465 4.13 -20.77 1.48
N VAL A 466 5.36 -20.31 1.62
CA VAL A 466 5.75 -19.19 2.46
C VAL A 466 6.13 -18.02 1.53
N PRO A 467 5.57 -16.82 1.70
CA PRO A 467 5.89 -15.68 0.84
C PRO A 467 7.31 -15.17 1.09
N ASP A 468 7.91 -14.60 0.04
CA ASP A 468 9.20 -13.93 0.14
C ASP A 468 9.09 -12.65 0.97
N VAL A 469 10.15 -12.37 1.74
CA VAL A 469 10.28 -11.10 2.46
C VAL A 469 10.86 -10.05 1.54
N VAL A 470 10.09 -8.98 1.30
CA VAL A 470 10.50 -7.84 0.46
C VAL A 470 10.55 -6.58 1.32
N GLN A 471 11.74 -6.08 1.59
CA GLN A 471 11.93 -4.87 2.41
C GLN A 471 12.65 -3.77 1.65
N PRO A 472 12.25 -2.50 1.81
CA PRO A 472 12.87 -1.35 1.14
C PRO A 472 14.11 -0.83 1.92
N SER A 473 15.03 -1.75 2.28
CA SER A 473 16.31 -1.44 2.93
C SER A 473 17.40 -2.34 2.41
N LEU A 474 18.58 -1.79 2.20
CA LEU A 474 19.82 -2.52 1.86
C LEU A 474 20.61 -2.90 3.12
N GLN A 475 20.28 -2.34 4.29
CA GLN A 475 21.01 -2.50 5.54
C GLN A 475 20.58 -3.74 6.36
N GLY A 476 19.63 -4.51 5.92
CA GLY A 476 19.18 -5.74 6.59
C GLY A 476 17.79 -5.60 7.27
N PRO A 477 17.47 -6.54 8.16
CA PRO A 477 16.15 -6.58 8.81
C PRO A 477 15.87 -5.34 9.66
N TRP A 478 14.59 -4.96 9.73
CA TRP A 478 14.16 -3.84 10.56
C TRP A 478 14.29 -4.16 12.05
N PRO A 479 15.00 -3.32 12.85
CA PRO A 479 15.22 -3.58 14.27
C PRO A 479 14.06 -3.17 15.18
N GLN A 480 13.07 -2.40 14.67
CA GLN A 480 11.99 -1.84 15.47
C GLN A 480 11.06 -2.96 15.98
N LYS A 481 10.84 -2.99 17.29
CA LYS A 481 9.89 -3.91 17.94
C LYS A 481 8.46 -3.39 17.81
N ILE A 482 7.55 -4.24 17.37
CA ILE A 482 6.13 -3.94 17.19
C ILE A 482 5.32 -4.96 18.00
N ALA A 483 4.40 -4.47 18.82
CA ALA A 483 3.49 -5.29 19.61
C ALA A 483 2.10 -5.32 18.96
N ILE A 484 1.54 -6.51 18.82
CA ILE A 484 0.18 -6.73 18.32
C ILE A 484 -0.63 -7.35 19.45
N ILE A 485 -1.71 -6.69 19.84
CA ILE A 485 -2.54 -7.08 20.97
C ILE A 485 -3.80 -7.75 20.44
N GLY A 486 -3.86 -9.08 20.57
CA GLY A 486 -4.93 -9.93 20.05
C GLY A 486 -4.50 -10.77 18.85
N GLY A 487 -4.59 -12.09 19.00
CA GLY A 487 -4.26 -13.11 18.01
C GLY A 487 -5.45 -13.53 17.13
N GLY A 488 -6.40 -12.61 16.87
CA GLY A 488 -7.49 -12.81 15.93
C GLY A 488 -7.09 -12.46 14.48
N PRO A 489 -8.02 -12.58 13.49
CA PRO A 489 -7.70 -12.39 12.07
C PRO A 489 -7.11 -11.01 11.76
N ALA A 490 -7.54 -9.93 12.43
CA ALA A 490 -6.98 -8.60 12.21
C ALA A 490 -5.53 -8.50 12.71
N GLY A 491 -5.26 -8.95 13.93
CA GLY A 491 -3.90 -8.92 14.51
C GLY A 491 -2.93 -9.82 13.77
N LEU A 492 -3.34 -11.06 13.47
CA LEU A 492 -2.52 -12.01 12.71
C LEU A 492 -2.24 -11.51 11.28
N SER A 493 -3.21 -10.85 10.63
CA SER A 493 -2.98 -10.24 9.32
C SER A 493 -1.99 -9.08 9.40
N CYS A 494 -2.11 -8.22 10.41
CA CYS A 494 -1.13 -7.15 10.64
C CYS A 494 0.27 -7.73 10.85
N ALA A 495 0.40 -8.78 11.66
CA ALA A 495 1.67 -9.49 11.89
C ALA A 495 2.24 -10.06 10.58
N TYR A 496 1.40 -10.70 9.77
CA TYR A 496 1.80 -11.26 8.49
C TYR A 496 2.37 -10.19 7.54
N PHE A 497 1.65 -9.09 7.33
CA PHE A 497 2.09 -8.03 6.41
C PHE A 497 3.32 -7.28 6.91
N LEU A 498 3.52 -7.16 8.22
CA LEU A 498 4.75 -6.64 8.80
C LEU A 498 5.92 -7.62 8.62
N ALA A 499 5.68 -8.92 8.79
CA ALA A 499 6.72 -9.94 8.61
C ALA A 499 7.19 -10.03 7.15
N VAL A 500 6.28 -9.97 6.17
CA VAL A 500 6.61 -9.90 4.75
C VAL A 500 7.43 -8.63 4.40
N GLN A 501 7.29 -7.55 5.18
CA GLN A 501 8.09 -6.34 5.04
C GLN A 501 9.43 -6.39 5.81
N GLY A 502 9.77 -7.52 6.44
CA GLY A 502 11.05 -7.72 7.12
C GLY A 502 11.08 -7.36 8.60
N TYR A 503 9.92 -7.16 9.26
CA TYR A 503 9.83 -7.05 10.71
C TYR A 503 9.70 -8.41 11.39
N LYS A 504 9.94 -8.44 12.71
CA LYS A 504 9.64 -9.58 13.59
C LYS A 504 8.66 -9.13 14.67
N PRO A 505 7.36 -8.98 14.35
CA PRO A 505 6.38 -8.52 15.31
C PRO A 505 6.10 -9.59 16.37
N THR A 506 5.71 -9.14 17.58
CA THR A 506 5.22 -9.99 18.67
C THR A 506 3.72 -9.85 18.81
N VAL A 507 3.00 -10.96 18.75
CA VAL A 507 1.56 -11.05 19.00
C VAL A 507 1.33 -11.51 20.44
N PHE A 508 0.59 -10.72 21.22
CA PHE A 508 0.15 -11.06 22.57
C PHE A 508 -1.32 -11.50 22.51
N GLU A 509 -1.58 -12.75 22.89
CA GLU A 509 -2.92 -13.34 22.89
C GLU A 509 -3.27 -13.81 24.30
N LYS A 510 -4.43 -13.35 24.82
CA LYS A 510 -4.87 -13.72 26.19
C LYS A 510 -5.29 -15.18 26.32
N ASN A 511 -5.79 -15.78 25.25
CA ASN A 511 -6.18 -17.18 25.26
C ASN A 511 -4.97 -18.11 25.07
N GLU A 512 -5.15 -19.40 25.36
CA GLU A 512 -4.13 -20.44 25.23
C GLU A 512 -3.70 -20.70 23.78
N ARG A 513 -4.58 -20.40 22.80
CA ARG A 513 -4.32 -20.58 21.36
C ARG A 513 -4.75 -19.35 20.56
N PRO A 514 -4.01 -19.01 19.50
CA PRO A 514 -4.37 -17.89 18.63
C PRO A 514 -5.52 -18.30 17.67
N GLY A 515 -6.14 -17.30 17.05
CA GLY A 515 -7.21 -17.46 16.06
C GLY A 515 -8.43 -16.60 16.37
N GLY A 516 -8.55 -16.04 17.60
CA GLY A 516 -9.68 -15.20 17.99
C GLY A 516 -11.02 -15.86 17.70
N MET A 517 -11.99 -15.11 17.12
CA MET A 517 -13.33 -15.64 16.85
C MET A 517 -13.35 -16.76 15.79
N LEU A 518 -12.33 -16.90 14.95
CA LEU A 518 -12.21 -18.06 14.05
C LEU A 518 -12.13 -19.38 14.83
N ARG A 519 -11.49 -19.35 16.00
CA ARG A 519 -11.32 -20.52 16.87
C ARG A 519 -12.44 -20.63 17.91
N TYR A 520 -12.74 -19.51 18.58
CA TYR A 520 -13.60 -19.47 19.78
C TYR A 520 -15.06 -19.08 19.47
N GLY A 521 -15.39 -18.69 18.24
CA GLY A 521 -16.72 -18.29 17.84
C GLY A 521 -17.31 -19.13 16.71
N ILE A 522 -16.49 -19.57 15.75
CA ILE A 522 -16.96 -20.34 14.60
C ILE A 522 -16.90 -21.85 14.95
N PRO A 523 -18.01 -22.59 14.79
CA PRO A 523 -18.05 -24.03 15.06
C PRO A 523 -17.14 -24.84 14.14
N SER A 524 -16.65 -26.01 14.65
CA SER A 524 -15.70 -26.86 13.90
C SER A 524 -16.31 -27.45 12.65
N PHE A 525 -17.61 -27.68 12.58
CA PHE A 525 -18.28 -28.17 11.37
C PHE A 525 -18.30 -27.14 10.21
N LYS A 526 -17.99 -25.86 10.49
CA LYS A 526 -17.74 -24.83 9.46
C LYS A 526 -16.25 -24.59 9.23
N LEU A 527 -15.45 -24.63 10.30
CA LEU A 527 -14.03 -24.33 10.27
C LEU A 527 -13.26 -25.20 11.27
N GLU A 528 -12.67 -26.25 10.80
CA GLU A 528 -11.85 -27.16 11.63
C GLU A 528 -10.62 -26.43 12.18
N LYS A 529 -10.27 -26.70 13.44
CA LYS A 529 -9.24 -25.94 14.18
C LYS A 529 -7.82 -26.15 13.66
N ASN A 530 -7.54 -27.33 13.09
CA ASN A 530 -6.27 -27.65 12.42
C ASN A 530 -6.02 -26.78 11.18
N VAL A 531 -7.06 -26.35 10.45
CA VAL A 531 -6.95 -25.43 9.32
C VAL A 531 -6.44 -24.06 9.79
N ILE A 532 -6.97 -23.59 10.94
CA ILE A 532 -6.52 -22.33 11.54
C ILE A 532 -5.05 -22.43 11.95
N ASP A 533 -4.66 -23.53 12.61
CA ASP A 533 -3.30 -23.75 13.06
C ASP A 533 -2.33 -23.80 11.87
N ALA A 534 -2.68 -24.52 10.81
CA ALA A 534 -1.87 -24.62 9.60
C ALA A 534 -1.63 -23.27 8.90
N GLU A 535 -2.63 -22.38 8.87
CA GLU A 535 -2.46 -21.02 8.31
C GLU A 535 -1.60 -20.12 9.21
N ILE A 536 -1.71 -20.28 10.55
CA ILE A 536 -0.92 -19.53 11.52
C ILE A 536 0.56 -19.99 11.53
N ASP A 537 0.84 -21.25 11.24
CA ASP A 537 2.20 -21.77 11.16
C ASP A 537 3.04 -21.05 10.10
N ILE A 538 2.44 -20.62 9.00
CA ILE A 538 3.13 -19.76 8.00
C ILE A 538 3.62 -18.45 8.61
N LEU A 539 2.88 -17.85 9.55
CA LEU A 539 3.33 -16.65 10.24
C LEU A 539 4.55 -16.93 11.15
N ARG A 540 4.56 -18.10 11.80
CA ARG A 540 5.71 -18.54 12.61
C ARG A 540 6.95 -18.77 11.75
N GLU A 541 6.80 -19.37 10.57
CA GLU A 541 7.87 -19.54 9.60
C GLU A 541 8.43 -18.19 9.10
N LEU A 542 7.58 -17.17 8.97
CA LEU A 542 7.99 -15.79 8.67
C LEU A 542 8.68 -15.08 9.85
N GLY A 543 8.75 -15.72 11.03
CA GLY A 543 9.41 -15.18 12.20
C GLY A 543 8.53 -14.32 13.11
N VAL A 544 7.21 -14.45 13.02
CA VAL A 544 6.28 -13.82 13.98
C VAL A 544 6.34 -14.55 15.32
N ASP A 545 6.59 -13.82 16.41
CA ASP A 545 6.56 -14.33 17.79
C ASP A 545 5.13 -14.27 18.33
N ILE A 546 4.50 -15.42 18.61
CA ILE A 546 3.14 -15.49 19.12
C ILE A 546 3.15 -15.98 20.56
N ARG A 547 2.80 -15.11 21.50
CA ARG A 547 2.75 -15.35 22.94
C ARG A 547 1.31 -15.47 23.41
N CYS A 548 0.91 -16.71 23.66
CA CYS A 548 -0.41 -17.02 24.17
C CYS A 548 -0.44 -17.04 25.70
N GLY A 549 -1.64 -16.89 26.31
CA GLY A 549 -1.82 -16.82 27.75
C GLY A 549 -1.31 -15.52 28.38
N VAL A 550 -1.18 -14.45 27.57
CA VAL A 550 -0.71 -13.13 28.05
C VAL A 550 -1.78 -12.08 27.79
N GLU A 551 -2.41 -11.59 28.84
CA GLU A 551 -3.41 -10.52 28.79
C GLU A 551 -2.72 -9.15 29.00
N VAL A 552 -2.61 -8.37 27.91
CA VAL A 552 -2.07 -7.01 28.01
C VAL A 552 -3.09 -6.11 28.73
N GLY A 553 -2.62 -5.34 29.69
CA GLY A 553 -3.43 -4.59 30.65
C GLY A 553 -3.48 -5.24 32.03
N LYS A 554 -3.25 -6.57 32.10
CA LYS A 554 -3.25 -7.34 33.35
C LYS A 554 -1.90 -7.95 33.66
N ASP A 555 -1.36 -8.81 32.78
CA ASP A 555 -0.08 -9.50 32.98
C ASP A 555 1.11 -8.61 32.58
N VAL A 556 0.91 -7.72 31.62
CA VAL A 556 1.86 -6.72 31.18
C VAL A 556 1.10 -5.50 30.66
N THR A 557 1.56 -4.28 30.98
CA THR A 557 0.94 -3.03 30.53
C THR A 557 1.58 -2.52 29.24
N LEU A 558 0.86 -1.65 28.49
CA LEU A 558 1.43 -0.96 27.32
C LEU A 558 2.66 -0.11 27.71
N ALA A 559 2.62 0.52 28.88
CA ALA A 559 3.75 1.29 29.42
C ALA A 559 4.98 0.40 29.66
N GLU A 560 4.82 -0.82 30.15
CA GLU A 560 5.91 -1.78 30.31
C GLU A 560 6.47 -2.27 28.99
N LEU A 561 5.60 -2.54 28.01
CA LEU A 561 6.04 -2.91 26.66
C LEU A 561 6.83 -1.76 25.99
N ARG A 562 6.45 -0.48 26.19
CA ARG A 562 7.26 0.68 25.74
C ARG A 562 8.66 0.66 26.38
N ARG A 563 8.75 0.36 27.70
CA ARG A 563 10.05 0.23 28.39
C ARG A 563 10.89 -0.95 27.87
N GLN A 564 10.25 -2.00 27.37
CA GLN A 564 10.92 -3.13 26.72
C GLN A 564 11.36 -2.81 25.27
N GLY A 565 11.08 -1.59 24.77
CA GLY A 565 11.53 -1.08 23.48
C GLY A 565 10.54 -1.28 22.35
N TYR A 566 9.27 -1.65 22.62
CA TYR A 566 8.23 -1.64 21.59
C TYR A 566 7.88 -0.20 21.19
N ARG A 567 7.84 0.05 19.89
CA ARG A 567 7.68 1.38 19.30
C ARG A 567 6.29 1.68 18.80
N ALA A 568 5.51 0.66 18.48
CA ALA A 568 4.13 0.78 18.02
C ALA A 568 3.29 -0.41 18.49
N PHE A 569 2.00 -0.16 18.62
CA PHE A 569 1.01 -1.10 19.12
C PHE A 569 -0.16 -1.20 18.14
N TYR A 570 -0.54 -2.41 17.76
CA TYR A 570 -1.76 -2.67 17.00
C TYR A 570 -2.77 -3.41 17.88
N ILE A 571 -3.86 -2.74 18.26
CA ILE A 571 -4.89 -3.33 19.13
C ILE A 571 -5.99 -3.94 18.27
N ALA A 572 -6.18 -5.25 18.38
CA ALA A 572 -7.10 -6.06 17.58
C ALA A 572 -7.77 -7.15 18.44
N ILE A 573 -8.24 -6.79 19.65
CA ILE A 573 -8.82 -7.71 20.63
C ILE A 573 -10.23 -8.20 20.24
N GLY A 574 -10.87 -7.62 19.23
CA GLY A 574 -12.20 -8.00 18.74
C GLY A 574 -13.34 -7.72 19.71
N CYS A 575 -14.50 -8.34 19.48
CA CYS A 575 -15.68 -8.27 20.33
C CYS A 575 -15.89 -9.64 20.99
N GLN A 576 -15.36 -9.84 22.20
CA GLN A 576 -15.33 -11.13 22.89
C GLN A 576 -16.46 -11.29 23.91
N GLY A 577 -17.19 -10.22 24.27
CA GLY A 577 -18.33 -10.25 25.17
C GLY A 577 -19.66 -10.44 24.41
N GLY A 578 -20.61 -11.14 25.02
CA GLY A 578 -21.98 -11.26 24.55
C GLY A 578 -22.88 -10.22 25.21
N ARG A 579 -23.79 -9.60 24.46
CA ARG A 579 -24.78 -8.67 25.01
C ARG A 579 -25.90 -9.41 25.73
N ARG A 580 -26.40 -8.79 26.80
CA ARG A 580 -27.58 -9.22 27.54
C ARG A 580 -28.83 -8.47 27.07
N ALA A 581 -30.00 -9.09 27.23
CA ALA A 581 -31.27 -8.52 26.81
C ALA A 581 -31.80 -7.42 27.77
N GLY A 582 -31.38 -7.43 29.03
CA GLY A 582 -31.76 -6.46 30.01
C GLY A 582 -33.25 -6.63 30.46
N VAL A 583 -33.77 -7.85 30.39
CA VAL A 583 -35.15 -8.17 30.79
C VAL A 583 -35.23 -9.00 32.07
N PRO A 584 -36.35 -8.97 32.80
CA PRO A 584 -36.51 -9.72 34.06
C PRO A 584 -36.24 -11.21 33.87
N GLY A 585 -35.54 -11.81 34.85
CA GLY A 585 -35.24 -13.25 34.92
C GLY A 585 -34.00 -13.68 34.13
N GLU A 586 -33.22 -12.77 33.53
CA GLU A 586 -32.06 -13.07 32.71
C GLU A 586 -30.88 -13.70 33.46
N ASP A 587 -30.85 -13.61 34.79
CA ASP A 587 -29.79 -14.19 35.62
C ASP A 587 -30.07 -15.65 36.05
N ALA A 588 -31.17 -16.25 35.59
CA ALA A 588 -31.50 -17.64 35.90
C ALA A 588 -30.46 -18.59 35.25
N ALA A 589 -30.18 -19.69 35.95
CA ALA A 589 -29.36 -20.77 35.41
C ALA A 589 -30.00 -21.31 34.10
N GLY A 590 -29.21 -21.78 33.17
CA GLY A 590 -29.68 -22.21 31.85
C GLY A 590 -29.75 -21.08 30.81
N ILE A 591 -29.44 -19.83 31.20
CA ILE A 591 -29.33 -18.68 30.26
C ILE A 591 -27.87 -18.32 30.05
N GLU A 592 -27.41 -18.33 28.82
CA GLU A 592 -26.05 -17.93 28.45
C GLU A 592 -26.01 -17.13 27.13
N THR A 593 -24.92 -16.47 26.89
CA THR A 593 -24.71 -15.79 25.60
C THR A 593 -24.19 -16.76 24.54
N ALA A 594 -24.49 -16.51 23.26
CA ALA A 594 -24.00 -17.31 22.15
C ALA A 594 -22.45 -17.33 22.11
N VAL A 595 -21.81 -16.21 22.46
CA VAL A 595 -20.34 -16.14 22.53
C VAL A 595 -19.78 -17.11 23.57
N HIS A 596 -20.43 -17.20 24.74
CA HIS A 596 -20.03 -18.14 25.80
C HIS A 596 -20.26 -19.59 25.38
N LEU A 597 -21.43 -19.92 24.84
CA LEU A 597 -21.76 -21.26 24.35
C LEU A 597 -20.74 -21.73 23.30
N LEU A 598 -20.53 -20.91 22.24
CA LEU A 598 -19.66 -21.27 21.12
C LEU A 598 -18.18 -21.41 21.56
N ARG A 599 -17.72 -20.54 22.48
CA ARG A 599 -16.37 -20.63 23.08
C ARG A 599 -16.20 -21.93 23.86
N THR A 600 -17.18 -22.26 24.70
CA THR A 600 -17.13 -23.44 25.58
C THR A 600 -17.14 -24.74 24.76
N VAL A 601 -18.05 -24.82 23.77
CA VAL A 601 -18.14 -25.97 22.86
C VAL A 601 -16.94 -26.07 21.94
N GLY A 602 -16.42 -24.94 21.48
CA GLY A 602 -15.19 -24.90 20.67
C GLY A 602 -13.92 -25.38 21.42
N GLY A 603 -13.96 -25.33 22.75
CA GLY A 603 -12.93 -25.92 23.63
C GLY A 603 -13.19 -27.37 24.01
N ASP A 604 -14.48 -27.74 24.13
CA ASP A 604 -14.91 -29.09 24.51
C ASP A 604 -16.22 -29.46 23.79
N GLU A 605 -16.09 -30.12 22.65
CA GLU A 605 -17.20 -30.61 21.81
C GLU A 605 -18.01 -31.75 22.48
N SER A 606 -17.55 -32.29 23.60
CA SER A 606 -18.27 -33.31 24.38
C SER A 606 -19.39 -32.71 25.31
N ARG A 607 -19.45 -31.38 25.43
CA ARG A 607 -20.48 -30.68 26.18
C ARG A 607 -21.88 -31.14 25.77
N LYS A 608 -22.73 -31.42 26.75
CA LYS A 608 -24.13 -31.84 26.58
C LYS A 608 -25.08 -30.72 26.96
N MET A 609 -26.13 -30.59 26.14
CA MET A 609 -27.30 -29.80 26.42
C MET A 609 -28.53 -30.72 26.36
N THR A 610 -29.36 -30.72 27.38
CA THR A 610 -30.59 -31.56 27.39
C THR A 610 -31.83 -30.66 27.40
N GLY A 611 -32.92 -31.21 26.92
CA GLY A 611 -34.21 -30.50 26.88
C GLY A 611 -34.32 -29.51 25.71
N LYS A 612 -35.21 -28.55 25.87
CA LYS A 612 -35.55 -27.56 24.83
C LYS A 612 -34.66 -26.33 24.92
N THR A 613 -34.15 -25.88 23.82
CA THR A 613 -33.33 -24.66 23.72
C THR A 613 -34.02 -23.58 22.89
N VAL A 614 -34.08 -22.35 23.42
CA VAL A 614 -34.50 -21.17 22.68
C VAL A 614 -33.31 -20.28 22.43
N VAL A 615 -33.02 -19.99 21.13
CA VAL A 615 -31.95 -19.07 20.71
C VAL A 615 -32.58 -17.74 20.32
N ILE A 616 -32.16 -16.63 20.96
CA ILE A 616 -32.70 -15.29 20.71
C ILE A 616 -31.71 -14.49 19.81
N GLY A 617 -32.09 -14.23 18.58
CA GLY A 617 -31.32 -13.49 17.57
C GLY A 617 -31.60 -14.01 16.17
N GLY A 618 -31.33 -13.18 15.11
CA GLY A 618 -31.61 -13.47 13.69
C GLY A 618 -30.37 -13.50 12.78
N GLY A 619 -29.16 -13.35 13.33
CA GLY A 619 -27.91 -13.31 12.57
C GLY A 619 -27.21 -14.67 12.48
N ASN A 620 -26.11 -14.75 11.71
CA ASN A 620 -25.33 -15.99 11.51
C ASN A 620 -24.84 -16.60 12.82
N VAL A 621 -24.50 -15.79 13.84
CA VAL A 621 -24.11 -16.28 15.16
C VAL A 621 -25.27 -17.01 15.88
N ALA A 622 -26.52 -16.57 15.65
CA ALA A 622 -27.70 -17.26 16.18
C ALA A 622 -27.93 -18.62 15.49
N ILE A 623 -27.72 -18.65 14.15
CA ILE A 623 -27.72 -19.90 13.38
C ILE A 623 -26.65 -20.87 13.91
N ASP A 624 -25.43 -20.39 14.13
CA ASP A 624 -24.35 -21.20 14.70
C ASP A 624 -24.70 -21.75 16.08
N ALA A 625 -25.25 -20.90 16.95
CA ALA A 625 -25.67 -21.29 18.30
C ALA A 625 -26.79 -22.34 18.26
N ALA A 626 -27.76 -22.20 17.36
CA ALA A 626 -28.85 -23.16 17.19
C ALA A 626 -28.34 -24.53 16.71
N ARG A 627 -27.52 -24.55 15.68
CA ARG A 627 -26.89 -25.76 15.12
C ARG A 627 -25.95 -26.45 16.14
N VAL A 628 -25.20 -25.68 16.92
CA VAL A 628 -24.36 -26.20 18.00
C VAL A 628 -25.23 -26.81 19.11
N SER A 629 -26.34 -26.17 19.49
CA SER A 629 -27.26 -26.71 20.51
C SER A 629 -27.83 -28.08 20.14
N LEU A 630 -28.21 -28.27 18.85
CA LEU A 630 -28.63 -29.57 18.32
C LEU A 630 -27.52 -30.64 18.44
N ARG A 631 -26.27 -30.28 18.06
CA ARG A 631 -25.11 -31.18 18.16
C ARG A 631 -24.73 -31.52 19.60
N CYS A 632 -24.95 -30.60 20.52
CA CYS A 632 -24.78 -30.84 21.95
C CYS A 632 -25.89 -31.73 22.57
N GLY A 633 -26.94 -32.04 21.85
CA GLY A 633 -27.99 -32.98 22.24
C GLY A 633 -29.28 -32.35 22.73
N SER A 634 -29.54 -31.05 22.42
CA SER A 634 -30.87 -30.46 22.67
C SER A 634 -31.97 -31.21 21.89
N ASP A 635 -33.09 -31.52 22.60
CA ASP A 635 -34.20 -32.29 22.01
C ASP A 635 -34.98 -31.47 20.95
N ASP A 636 -35.11 -30.15 21.18
CA ASP A 636 -35.85 -29.22 20.33
C ASP A 636 -35.16 -27.84 20.38
N VAL A 637 -34.86 -27.26 19.23
CA VAL A 637 -34.24 -25.92 19.14
C VAL A 637 -35.12 -24.96 18.36
N THR A 638 -35.54 -23.88 19.05
CA THR A 638 -36.33 -22.81 18.44
C THR A 638 -35.52 -21.51 18.42
N MET A 639 -35.29 -20.97 17.24
CA MET A 639 -34.66 -19.64 17.06
C MET A 639 -35.78 -18.58 16.99
N VAL A 640 -35.57 -17.45 17.69
CA VAL A 640 -36.51 -16.31 17.73
C VAL A 640 -35.81 -15.05 17.29
N CYS A 641 -36.38 -14.30 16.34
CA CYS A 641 -35.79 -13.04 15.87
C CYS A 641 -36.82 -11.91 15.72
N LEU A 642 -36.35 -10.68 15.76
CA LEU A 642 -37.16 -9.47 15.60
C LEU A 642 -37.63 -9.27 14.18
N GLU A 643 -36.81 -9.67 13.23
CA GLU A 643 -36.97 -9.45 11.80
C GLU A 643 -38.05 -10.39 11.23
N PRO A 644 -38.78 -9.97 10.18
CA PRO A 644 -39.54 -10.89 9.36
C PRO A 644 -38.59 -11.80 8.57
N ARG A 645 -39.12 -12.94 8.13
CA ARG A 645 -38.34 -14.03 7.52
C ARG A 645 -37.45 -13.59 6.35
N ASP A 646 -37.95 -12.74 5.50
CA ASP A 646 -37.29 -12.20 4.29
C ASP A 646 -36.26 -11.13 4.59
N LYS A 647 -36.16 -10.66 5.85
CA LYS A 647 -35.22 -9.62 6.30
C LYS A 647 -34.27 -10.08 7.42
N MET A 648 -34.23 -11.38 7.64
CA MET A 648 -33.27 -11.91 8.63
C MET A 648 -31.84 -11.55 8.24
N PRO A 649 -30.97 -11.13 9.20
CA PRO A 649 -29.57 -10.78 8.92
C PRO A 649 -28.69 -11.98 8.56
N ALA A 650 -29.09 -13.21 8.89
CA ALA A 650 -28.37 -14.43 8.52
C ALA A 650 -28.46 -14.69 7.02
N SER A 651 -27.45 -15.33 6.44
CA SER A 651 -27.45 -15.68 5.02
C SER A 651 -28.56 -16.71 4.71
N PRO A 652 -29.19 -16.63 3.52
CA PRO A 652 -30.27 -17.55 3.15
C PRO A 652 -29.84 -19.02 3.19
N GLU A 653 -28.62 -19.32 2.81
CA GLU A 653 -28.06 -20.69 2.82
C GLU A 653 -27.94 -21.23 4.25
N GLU A 654 -27.36 -20.43 5.17
CA GLU A 654 -27.24 -20.85 6.57
C GLU A 654 -28.59 -21.02 7.26
N ILE A 655 -29.59 -20.20 6.90
CA ILE A 655 -30.96 -20.35 7.37
C ILE A 655 -31.53 -21.70 6.89
N ALA A 656 -31.37 -22.03 5.59
CA ALA A 656 -31.84 -23.28 5.03
C ALA A 656 -31.18 -24.49 5.71
N GLU A 657 -29.85 -24.47 5.88
CA GLU A 657 -29.12 -25.54 6.57
C GLU A 657 -29.59 -25.75 8.00
N ALA A 658 -29.88 -24.66 8.76
CA ALA A 658 -30.37 -24.77 10.12
C ALA A 658 -31.78 -25.42 10.18
N GLU A 659 -32.66 -25.09 9.24
CA GLU A 659 -33.99 -25.72 9.12
C GLU A 659 -33.92 -27.19 8.70
N GLU A 660 -33.01 -27.55 7.77
CA GLU A 660 -32.79 -28.94 7.38
C GLU A 660 -32.27 -29.78 8.56
N GLU A 661 -31.45 -29.18 9.45
CA GLU A 661 -30.98 -29.83 10.69
C GLU A 661 -32.06 -29.93 11.77
N GLY A 662 -33.23 -29.27 11.59
CA GLY A 662 -34.39 -29.34 12.49
C GLY A 662 -34.59 -28.11 13.41
N THR A 663 -33.87 -27.00 13.17
CA THR A 663 -34.12 -25.76 13.89
C THR A 663 -35.45 -25.13 13.47
N LYS A 664 -36.29 -24.78 14.42
CA LYS A 664 -37.54 -24.04 14.19
C LYS A 664 -37.25 -22.54 14.26
N ILE A 665 -37.86 -21.73 13.37
CA ILE A 665 -37.62 -20.27 13.35
C ILE A 665 -38.96 -19.55 13.57
N THR A 666 -38.98 -18.69 14.60
CA THR A 666 -40.12 -17.82 14.95
C THR A 666 -39.70 -16.36 14.72
N CYS A 667 -40.30 -15.71 13.73
CA CYS A 667 -39.99 -14.34 13.34
C CYS A 667 -40.94 -13.30 13.94
N GLY A 668 -40.46 -12.07 14.15
CA GLY A 668 -41.25 -10.93 14.56
C GLY A 668 -41.49 -10.84 16.06
N TYR A 669 -40.67 -11.49 16.91
CA TYR A 669 -40.78 -11.46 18.36
C TYR A 669 -39.45 -11.17 19.04
N GLY A 670 -39.49 -10.49 20.21
CA GLY A 670 -38.34 -10.25 21.08
C GLY A 670 -38.62 -10.64 22.54
N PRO A 671 -37.57 -10.78 23.36
CA PRO A 671 -37.76 -11.20 24.75
C PRO A 671 -38.45 -10.11 25.58
N LYS A 672 -39.38 -10.53 26.44
CA LYS A 672 -40.07 -9.71 27.45
C LYS A 672 -39.62 -10.07 28.86
N ALA A 673 -39.55 -11.37 29.16
CA ALA A 673 -39.11 -11.90 30.47
C ALA A 673 -38.70 -13.37 30.37
N PHE A 674 -37.90 -13.84 31.28
CA PHE A 674 -37.56 -15.25 31.47
C PHE A 674 -38.20 -15.74 32.75
N LEU A 675 -38.93 -16.83 32.67
CA LEU A 675 -39.57 -17.50 33.83
C LEU A 675 -38.62 -18.56 34.38
N SER A 676 -38.54 -18.67 35.68
CA SER A 676 -37.64 -19.65 36.29
C SER A 676 -38.34 -20.34 37.49
N GLU A 677 -38.00 -21.60 37.71
CA GLU A 677 -38.34 -22.35 38.91
C GLU A 677 -37.08 -22.90 39.57
N ASN A 678 -36.98 -22.78 40.87
CA ASN A 678 -35.78 -23.18 41.64
C ASN A 678 -34.47 -22.55 41.09
N GLY A 679 -34.56 -21.34 40.53
CA GLY A 679 -33.41 -20.63 39.99
C GLY A 679 -32.97 -21.07 38.59
N HIS A 680 -33.69 -22.01 37.94
CA HIS A 680 -33.42 -22.45 36.59
C HIS A 680 -34.54 -21.99 35.62
N VAL A 681 -34.16 -21.60 34.39
CA VAL A 681 -35.12 -21.15 33.37
C VAL A 681 -36.09 -22.29 32.98
N THR A 682 -37.36 -21.94 32.83
CA THR A 682 -38.42 -22.90 32.43
C THR A 682 -39.20 -22.42 31.21
N ALA A 683 -39.19 -21.13 30.92
CA ALA A 683 -39.81 -20.58 29.74
C ALA A 683 -39.29 -19.16 29.40
N VAL A 684 -39.43 -18.76 28.15
CA VAL A 684 -39.25 -17.36 27.71
C VAL A 684 -40.61 -16.78 27.32
N VAL A 685 -40.91 -15.60 27.82
CA VAL A 685 -42.05 -14.78 27.40
C VAL A 685 -41.54 -13.80 26.33
N LEU A 686 -42.16 -13.85 25.19
CA LEU A 686 -41.82 -13.03 24.03
C LEU A 686 -42.95 -12.02 23.75
N LYS A 687 -42.59 -10.84 23.20
CA LYS A 687 -43.50 -9.79 22.76
C LYS A 687 -43.33 -9.48 21.27
N LYS A 688 -44.41 -9.14 20.60
CA LYS A 688 -44.47 -8.88 19.18
C LYS A 688 -43.63 -7.64 18.83
N CYS A 689 -42.73 -7.76 17.89
CA CYS A 689 -42.01 -6.63 17.28
C CYS A 689 -42.89 -5.97 16.21
N THR A 690 -43.15 -4.69 16.38
CA THR A 690 -44.00 -3.90 15.46
C THR A 690 -43.19 -3.01 14.48
N GLY A 691 -41.95 -2.76 14.77
CA GLY A 691 -41.01 -2.00 13.93
C GLY A 691 -39.58 -2.20 14.34
N LEU A 692 -38.65 -2.17 13.38
CA LEU A 692 -37.20 -2.38 13.60
C LEU A 692 -36.43 -1.07 13.67
N TYR A 693 -36.87 -0.04 12.95
CA TYR A 693 -36.13 1.20 12.77
C TYR A 693 -37.01 2.40 13.12
N ASN A 694 -36.38 3.44 13.67
CA ASN A 694 -37.04 4.72 13.89
C ASN A 694 -37.13 5.56 12.59
N ALA A 695 -37.70 6.77 12.68
CA ALA A 695 -37.88 7.68 11.53
C ALA A 695 -36.57 8.09 10.88
N GLU A 696 -35.46 8.07 11.60
CA GLU A 696 -34.10 8.37 11.12
C GLU A 696 -33.37 7.13 10.55
N GLY A 697 -34.06 5.99 10.38
CA GLY A 697 -33.46 4.74 9.86
C GLY A 697 -32.50 4.05 10.82
N ARG A 698 -32.51 4.41 12.12
CA ARG A 698 -31.67 3.77 13.15
C ARG A 698 -32.41 2.61 13.77
N PHE A 699 -31.67 1.51 14.06
CA PHE A 699 -32.19 0.35 14.74
C PHE A 699 -32.68 0.75 16.15
N ALA A 700 -34.01 0.71 16.33
CA ALA A 700 -34.75 1.06 17.56
C ALA A 700 -36.06 0.29 17.57
N PRO A 701 -36.06 -1.01 17.94
CA PRO A 701 -37.22 -1.88 17.83
C PRO A 701 -38.34 -1.39 18.74
N THR A 702 -39.60 -1.44 18.22
CA THR A 702 -40.84 -1.15 18.91
C THR A 702 -41.64 -2.40 19.09
N TYR A 703 -42.44 -2.48 20.16
CA TYR A 703 -43.15 -3.70 20.54
C TYR A 703 -44.60 -3.46 20.90
N ASP A 704 -45.45 -4.45 20.63
CA ASP A 704 -46.77 -4.58 21.28
C ASP A 704 -46.60 -5.41 22.56
N GLU A 705 -46.77 -4.79 23.69
CA GLU A 705 -46.63 -5.43 25.01
C GLU A 705 -47.79 -6.39 25.35
N ASN A 706 -48.91 -6.35 24.63
CA ASN A 706 -50.07 -7.19 24.82
C ASN A 706 -50.08 -8.43 23.91
N ASP A 707 -49.43 -8.37 22.76
CA ASP A 707 -49.28 -9.55 21.88
C ASP A 707 -48.05 -10.33 22.33
N THR A 708 -48.26 -11.36 23.13
CA THR A 708 -47.20 -12.16 23.75
C THR A 708 -47.39 -13.65 23.50
N ILE A 709 -46.26 -14.35 23.31
CA ILE A 709 -46.20 -15.81 23.29
C ILE A 709 -45.21 -16.32 24.35
N THR A 710 -45.51 -17.49 24.90
CA THR A 710 -44.61 -18.13 25.88
C THR A 710 -44.14 -19.45 25.31
N LEU A 711 -42.80 -19.58 25.25
CA LEU A 711 -42.13 -20.79 24.79
C LEU A 711 -41.46 -21.50 26.01
N PRO A 712 -41.86 -22.72 26.32
CA PRO A 712 -41.21 -23.50 27.33
C PRO A 712 -39.82 -23.91 26.90
N CYS A 713 -38.80 -23.76 27.75
CA CYS A 713 -37.42 -24.11 27.49
C CYS A 713 -36.63 -24.42 28.73
N ASP A 714 -35.63 -25.26 28.60
CA ASP A 714 -34.67 -25.62 29.62
C ASP A 714 -33.36 -24.81 29.48
N ASN A 715 -33.10 -24.30 28.27
CA ASN A 715 -31.93 -23.49 27.95
C ASN A 715 -32.33 -22.28 27.09
N VAL A 716 -31.64 -21.15 27.32
CA VAL A 716 -31.77 -19.95 26.49
C VAL A 716 -30.38 -19.48 26.08
N VAL A 717 -30.21 -19.22 24.77
CA VAL A 717 -28.96 -18.68 24.21
C VAL A 717 -29.21 -17.30 23.63
N LEU A 718 -28.56 -16.28 24.22
CA LEU A 718 -28.70 -14.89 23.79
C LEU A 718 -27.70 -14.57 22.68
N SER A 719 -28.17 -14.34 21.44
CA SER A 719 -27.38 -14.00 20.28
C SER A 719 -27.76 -12.61 19.72
N ILE A 720 -27.86 -11.60 20.59
CA ILE A 720 -28.35 -10.25 20.31
C ILE A 720 -27.23 -9.22 20.17
N GLY A 721 -26.06 -9.68 19.76
CA GLY A 721 -24.90 -8.87 19.48
C GLY A 721 -23.72 -9.13 20.42
N GLN A 722 -22.59 -8.53 20.04
CA GLN A 722 -21.32 -8.66 20.75
C GLN A 722 -20.88 -7.30 21.28
N CYS A 723 -19.95 -7.30 22.26
CA CYS A 723 -19.35 -6.10 22.83
C CYS A 723 -17.84 -6.27 23.01
N ILE A 724 -17.15 -5.14 23.10
CA ILE A 724 -15.71 -5.08 23.36
C ILE A 724 -15.46 -5.15 24.85
N GLU A 725 -14.51 -5.98 25.26
CA GLU A 725 -14.05 -6.10 26.65
C GLU A 725 -12.65 -5.50 26.76
N TRP A 726 -12.55 -4.23 27.09
CA TRP A 726 -11.28 -3.52 27.19
C TRP A 726 -10.46 -3.91 28.43
N GLY A 727 -11.12 -4.29 29.54
CA GLY A 727 -10.44 -4.49 30.81
C GLY A 727 -9.56 -3.28 31.15
N ASP A 728 -8.34 -3.54 31.60
CA ASP A 728 -7.37 -2.50 31.98
C ASP A 728 -6.41 -2.10 30.83
N LEU A 729 -6.64 -2.60 29.61
CA LEU A 729 -5.75 -2.40 28.45
C LEU A 729 -5.46 -0.94 28.14
N LEU A 730 -6.48 -0.08 28.25
CA LEU A 730 -6.39 1.34 27.89
C LEU A 730 -6.07 2.26 29.07
N ASN A 731 -5.78 1.71 30.26
CA ASN A 731 -5.48 2.52 31.44
C ASN A 731 -4.21 3.36 31.22
N GLY A 732 -4.37 4.69 31.30
CA GLY A 732 -3.30 5.67 31.09
C GLY A 732 -3.02 6.03 29.63
N GLU A 733 -3.85 5.54 28.69
CA GLU A 733 -3.71 5.82 27.26
C GLU A 733 -4.72 6.89 26.77
N ALA A 734 -4.33 7.69 25.79
CA ALA A 734 -5.18 8.75 25.23
C ALA A 734 -6.12 8.26 24.11
N VAL A 735 -6.49 6.98 24.13
CA VAL A 735 -7.41 6.38 23.15
C VAL A 735 -8.84 6.81 23.47
N GLN A 736 -9.49 7.43 22.49
CA GLN A 736 -10.90 7.84 22.60
C GLN A 736 -11.81 6.68 22.20
N LEU A 737 -12.89 6.50 22.98
CA LEU A 737 -13.93 5.52 22.70
C LEU A 737 -15.19 6.21 22.19
N GLY A 738 -15.73 5.70 21.09
CA GLY A 738 -16.95 6.18 20.47
C GLY A 738 -18.20 5.37 20.88
N ARG A 739 -19.23 5.44 20.06
CA ARG A 739 -20.46 4.69 20.28
C ARG A 739 -20.19 3.18 20.32
N GLY A 740 -20.79 2.49 21.27
CA GLY A 740 -20.62 1.04 21.45
C GLY A 740 -19.24 0.65 21.98
N GLN A 741 -18.53 1.59 22.61
CA GLN A 741 -17.18 1.41 23.15
C GLN A 741 -16.12 1.10 22.07
N GLY A 742 -16.39 1.35 20.79
CA GLY A 742 -15.40 1.21 19.72
C GLY A 742 -14.31 2.27 19.80
N ALA A 743 -13.08 1.91 19.52
CA ALA A 743 -11.96 2.86 19.47
C ALA A 743 -12.10 3.82 18.29
N VAL A 744 -11.90 5.12 18.56
CA VAL A 744 -11.90 6.15 17.51
C VAL A 744 -10.50 6.22 16.89
N ALA A 745 -10.45 6.08 15.57
CA ALA A 745 -9.22 6.14 14.80
C ALA A 745 -9.44 6.84 13.46
N ASP A 746 -8.34 7.32 12.87
CA ASP A 746 -8.37 7.86 11.51
C ASP A 746 -8.73 6.76 10.49
N ALA A 747 -9.63 7.06 9.58
CA ALA A 747 -10.20 6.08 8.66
C ALA A 747 -9.19 5.51 7.64
N LEU A 748 -8.10 6.23 7.36
CA LEU A 748 -7.06 5.79 6.42
C LEU A 748 -5.91 5.09 7.14
N THR A 749 -5.46 5.70 8.25
CA THR A 749 -4.24 5.25 8.94
C THR A 749 -4.51 4.28 10.07
N TYR A 750 -5.75 4.20 10.56
CA TYR A 750 -6.13 3.44 11.75
C TYR A 750 -5.40 3.87 13.03
N GLN A 751 -4.76 5.05 13.00
CA GLN A 751 -4.11 5.66 14.16
C GLN A 751 -5.15 6.27 15.10
N THR A 752 -4.96 6.07 16.40
CA THR A 752 -5.80 6.69 17.44
C THR A 752 -5.25 8.08 17.84
N ALA A 753 -5.90 8.74 18.79
CA ALA A 753 -5.36 9.96 19.38
C ALA A 753 -4.03 9.73 20.14
N GLN A 754 -3.73 8.51 20.57
CA GLN A 754 -2.43 8.09 21.06
C GLN A 754 -1.53 7.73 19.86
N PRO A 755 -0.46 8.48 19.56
CA PRO A 755 0.26 8.38 18.28
C PRO A 755 0.86 7.01 17.97
N ASP A 756 1.31 6.26 18.98
CA ASP A 756 1.92 4.94 18.85
C ASP A 756 0.92 3.77 18.88
N ILE A 757 -0.39 4.08 19.01
CA ILE A 757 -1.46 3.08 19.06
C ILE A 757 -2.32 3.15 17.79
N PHE A 758 -2.38 2.01 17.12
CA PHE A 758 -3.23 1.74 15.96
C PHE A 758 -4.26 0.67 16.33
N VAL A 759 -5.42 0.72 15.71
CA VAL A 759 -6.52 -0.22 16.00
C VAL A 759 -7.08 -0.81 14.72
N GLY A 760 -7.69 -1.99 14.77
CA GLY A 760 -8.37 -2.54 13.61
C GLY A 760 -9.18 -3.80 13.91
N GLY A 761 -9.99 -4.21 12.95
CA GLY A 761 -11.02 -5.23 13.16
C GLY A 761 -12.17 -4.70 14.00
N ASP A 762 -12.84 -5.60 14.74
CA ASP A 762 -14.10 -5.29 15.41
C ASP A 762 -14.01 -4.23 16.51
N VAL A 763 -12.84 -3.99 17.07
CA VAL A 763 -12.63 -2.91 18.07
C VAL A 763 -12.81 -1.51 17.47
N CYS A 764 -12.71 -1.37 16.16
CA CYS A 764 -12.86 -0.10 15.42
C CYS A 764 -14.19 -0.06 14.66
N THR A 765 -14.56 -1.15 13.99
CA THR A 765 -15.70 -1.18 13.07
C THR A 765 -16.97 -1.80 13.65
N GLY A 766 -16.90 -2.37 14.86
CA GLY A 766 -17.89 -3.34 15.35
C GLY A 766 -17.75 -4.70 14.66
N PRO A 767 -18.53 -5.72 15.08
CA PRO A 767 -18.45 -7.06 14.52
C PRO A 767 -18.67 -7.10 13.01
N ARG A 768 -17.68 -7.66 12.27
CA ARG A 768 -17.71 -7.85 10.82
C ARG A 768 -17.14 -9.21 10.44
N PHE A 769 -17.06 -9.49 9.13
CA PHE A 769 -16.52 -10.75 8.64
C PHE A 769 -14.99 -10.81 8.72
N ALA A 770 -14.44 -12.03 8.72
CA ALA A 770 -12.99 -12.25 8.79
C ALA A 770 -12.22 -11.49 7.70
N ILE A 771 -12.76 -11.38 6.47
CA ILE A 771 -12.13 -10.68 5.36
C ILE A 771 -12.02 -9.16 5.60
N ASP A 772 -12.98 -8.55 6.31
CA ASP A 772 -12.90 -7.13 6.71
C ASP A 772 -11.78 -6.92 7.74
N ALA A 773 -11.65 -7.84 8.69
CA ALA A 773 -10.57 -7.83 9.69
C ALA A 773 -9.18 -8.01 9.05
N ILE A 774 -9.07 -8.88 8.04
CA ILE A 774 -7.85 -9.09 7.25
C ILE A 774 -7.45 -7.79 6.52
N ALA A 775 -8.40 -7.14 5.88
CA ALA A 775 -8.16 -5.86 5.19
C ALA A 775 -7.68 -4.77 6.15
N ALA A 776 -8.31 -4.65 7.33
CA ALA A 776 -7.89 -3.72 8.37
C ALA A 776 -6.47 -4.01 8.89
N GLY A 777 -6.11 -5.29 9.07
CA GLY A 777 -4.77 -5.72 9.46
C GLY A 777 -3.69 -5.29 8.47
N LYS A 778 -3.97 -5.41 7.17
CA LYS A 778 -3.06 -4.94 6.11
C LYS A 778 -2.84 -3.43 6.17
N GLN A 779 -3.91 -2.65 6.32
CA GLN A 779 -3.80 -1.19 6.42
C GLN A 779 -3.09 -0.74 7.69
N GLY A 780 -3.33 -1.43 8.82
CA GLY A 780 -2.60 -1.23 10.06
C GLY A 780 -1.10 -1.47 9.91
N ALA A 781 -0.71 -2.55 9.24
CA ALA A 781 0.69 -2.87 8.97
C ALA A 781 1.40 -1.77 8.16
N ILE A 782 0.75 -1.24 7.11
CA ILE A 782 1.28 -0.13 6.31
C ILE A 782 1.48 1.12 7.17
N SER A 783 0.54 1.43 8.05
CA SER A 783 0.62 2.60 8.93
C SER A 783 1.71 2.45 9.98
N ILE A 784 1.82 1.28 10.60
CA ILE A 784 2.84 0.98 11.59
C ILE A 784 4.23 1.03 10.98
N HIS A 785 4.44 0.42 9.80
CA HIS A 785 5.71 0.53 9.07
C HIS A 785 6.12 2.00 8.93
N ARG A 786 5.21 2.85 8.44
CA ARG A 786 5.48 4.28 8.24
C ARG A 786 5.74 5.02 9.56
N PHE A 787 5.03 4.66 10.62
CA PHE A 787 5.18 5.30 11.93
C PHE A 787 6.53 4.98 12.60
N VAL A 788 6.98 3.73 12.52
CA VAL A 788 8.24 3.32 13.18
C VAL A 788 9.49 3.71 12.39
N GLN A 789 9.35 4.08 11.11
CA GLN A 789 10.46 4.59 10.32
C GLN A 789 10.66 6.10 10.59
N PRO A 790 11.91 6.57 10.78
CA PRO A 790 12.18 7.95 11.12
C PRO A 790 11.59 8.94 10.11
N ASN A 791 10.97 10.00 10.60
CA ASN A 791 10.53 11.15 9.82
C ASN A 791 9.66 10.79 8.59
N THR A 792 8.84 9.74 8.72
CA THR A 792 7.98 9.26 7.64
C THR A 792 6.55 9.74 7.82
N SER A 793 5.96 10.28 6.75
CA SER A 793 4.54 10.65 6.73
C SER A 793 3.64 9.42 6.65
N LEU A 794 2.58 9.39 7.44
CA LEU A 794 1.57 8.32 7.37
C LEU A 794 0.73 8.37 6.09
N THR A 795 0.62 9.53 5.45
CA THR A 795 -0.33 9.79 4.36
C THR A 795 0.33 10.12 3.02
N ILE A 796 1.42 10.90 3.01
CA ILE A 796 2.09 11.34 1.78
C ILE A 796 2.63 10.14 0.99
N GLY A 797 2.24 10.03 -0.28
CA GLY A 797 2.65 8.93 -1.15
C GLY A 797 2.09 7.55 -0.77
N ARG A 798 1.09 7.48 0.12
CA ARG A 798 0.38 6.23 0.43
C ARG A 798 -0.50 5.84 -0.74
N ASN A 799 -0.43 4.59 -1.17
CA ASN A 799 -1.29 4.08 -2.23
C ASN A 799 -2.74 4.01 -1.75
N ARG A 800 -3.58 4.80 -2.38
CA ARG A 800 -5.03 4.78 -2.23
C ARG A 800 -5.63 4.35 -3.57
N ARG A 801 -6.67 3.54 -3.54
CA ARG A 801 -7.41 3.17 -4.73
C ARG A 801 -8.89 3.41 -4.50
N ASP A 802 -9.48 4.21 -5.36
CA ASP A 802 -10.92 4.33 -5.46
C ASP A 802 -11.39 3.26 -6.44
N PHE A 803 -12.09 2.24 -5.92
CA PHE A 803 -12.61 1.16 -6.74
C PHE A 803 -14.03 1.53 -7.18
N HIS A 804 -14.18 1.80 -8.46
CA HIS A 804 -15.49 2.10 -9.04
C HIS A 804 -16.16 0.82 -9.51
N GLU A 805 -17.46 0.73 -9.27
CA GLU A 805 -18.24 -0.42 -9.68
C GLU A 805 -18.51 -0.39 -11.18
N LEU A 806 -18.43 -1.57 -11.80
CA LEU A 806 -18.74 -1.73 -13.22
C LEU A 806 -20.25 -1.54 -13.44
N ASP A 807 -20.64 -0.68 -14.39
CA ASP A 807 -22.03 -0.62 -14.86
C ASP A 807 -22.37 -1.89 -15.67
N LYS A 808 -23.17 -2.75 -15.06
CA LYS A 808 -23.58 -4.04 -15.64
C LYS A 808 -24.80 -3.94 -16.57
N SER A 809 -25.49 -2.81 -16.59
CA SER A 809 -26.76 -2.62 -17.34
C SER A 809 -26.54 -2.48 -18.83
N ASN A 810 -25.36 -1.97 -19.25
CA ASN A 810 -25.05 -1.64 -20.64
C ASN A 810 -23.90 -2.49 -21.23
N LEU A 811 -23.67 -3.69 -20.71
CA LEU A 811 -22.58 -4.55 -21.22
C LEU A 811 -22.97 -5.32 -22.49
N ALA A 812 -22.06 -5.35 -23.46
CA ALA A 812 -22.08 -6.27 -24.57
C ALA A 812 -21.29 -7.53 -24.16
N LEU A 813 -21.97 -8.61 -23.90
CA LEU A 813 -21.36 -9.91 -23.63
C LEU A 813 -21.13 -10.60 -24.98
N GLY A 814 -19.88 -10.91 -25.29
CA GLY A 814 -19.53 -11.74 -26.45
C GLY A 814 -19.90 -13.22 -26.24
N GLU A 815 -19.19 -14.10 -26.90
CA GLU A 815 -19.29 -15.55 -26.64
C GLU A 815 -18.73 -15.87 -25.26
N TYR A 816 -19.41 -16.72 -24.50
CA TYR A 816 -19.00 -17.14 -23.16
C TYR A 816 -19.37 -18.62 -22.91
N ASP A 817 -18.65 -19.29 -22.03
CA ASP A 817 -18.92 -20.65 -21.63
C ASP A 817 -20.29 -20.77 -20.94
N ARG A 818 -21.12 -21.74 -21.34
CA ARG A 818 -22.48 -21.96 -20.84
C ARG A 818 -22.60 -23.12 -19.85
N ALA A 819 -21.48 -23.65 -19.37
CA ALA A 819 -21.48 -24.70 -18.36
C ALA A 819 -22.25 -24.25 -17.10
N PRO A 820 -22.95 -25.18 -16.44
CA PRO A 820 -23.63 -24.86 -15.16
C PRO A 820 -22.60 -24.60 -14.06
N ARG A 821 -23.00 -23.81 -13.06
CA ARG A 821 -22.22 -23.59 -11.84
C ARG A 821 -21.91 -24.92 -11.17
N GLN A 822 -20.67 -25.11 -10.77
CA GLN A 822 -20.22 -26.30 -10.06
C GLN A 822 -20.42 -26.15 -8.55
N SER A 823 -20.72 -27.24 -7.87
CA SER A 823 -20.82 -27.33 -6.42
C SER A 823 -20.03 -28.53 -5.90
N ALA A 824 -19.45 -28.39 -4.73
CA ALA A 824 -18.76 -29.48 -4.06
C ALA A 824 -19.79 -30.46 -3.46
N ALA A 825 -19.40 -31.73 -3.39
CA ALA A 825 -20.19 -32.78 -2.75
C ALA A 825 -20.06 -32.72 -1.20
N LEU A 826 -20.97 -33.37 -0.51
CA LEU A 826 -20.81 -33.70 0.91
C LEU A 826 -20.12 -35.06 1.07
N ASP A 827 -19.31 -35.20 2.12
CA ASP A 827 -18.74 -36.49 2.52
C ASP A 827 -19.82 -37.38 3.13
N ALA A 828 -20.20 -38.43 2.40
CA ALA A 828 -21.23 -39.37 2.84
C ALA A 828 -20.82 -40.18 4.12
N GLY A 829 -19.56 -40.14 4.51
CA GLY A 829 -19.06 -40.80 5.74
C GLY A 829 -19.25 -39.94 6.99
N ILE A 830 -19.63 -38.67 6.83
CA ILE A 830 -19.85 -37.70 7.96
C ILE A 830 -21.35 -37.40 8.05
N ASP A 831 -21.92 -37.61 9.23
CA ASP A 831 -23.27 -37.12 9.54
C ASP A 831 -23.22 -35.57 9.64
N ALA A 832 -23.57 -34.90 8.56
CA ALA A 832 -23.53 -33.44 8.46
C ALA A 832 -24.45 -32.72 9.49
N HIS A 833 -25.46 -33.38 9.99
CA HIS A 833 -26.41 -32.81 10.94
C HIS A 833 -26.04 -32.99 12.42
N ARG A 834 -25.16 -33.94 12.74
CA ARG A 834 -24.82 -34.31 14.11
C ARG A 834 -23.34 -34.21 14.45
N SER A 835 -22.47 -34.24 13.45
CA SER A 835 -21.03 -34.20 13.61
C SER A 835 -20.54 -32.76 13.81
N PHE A 836 -19.44 -32.59 14.56
CA PHE A 836 -18.63 -31.34 14.55
C PHE A 836 -17.56 -31.33 13.47
N ARG A 837 -17.49 -32.38 12.59
CA ARG A 837 -16.58 -32.42 11.46
C ARG A 837 -17.18 -31.67 10.27
N ASP A 838 -16.34 -30.99 9.47
CA ASP A 838 -16.77 -30.38 8.20
C ASP A 838 -17.06 -31.51 7.17
N ALA A 839 -18.32 -31.61 6.77
CA ALA A 839 -18.77 -32.55 5.76
C ALA A 839 -18.62 -32.00 4.32
N HIS A 840 -18.30 -30.75 4.12
CA HIS A 840 -18.18 -30.14 2.81
C HIS A 840 -16.82 -30.47 2.17
N LEU A 841 -16.83 -31.27 1.14
CA LEU A 841 -15.65 -31.55 0.30
C LEU A 841 -15.23 -30.28 -0.46
N THR A 842 -14.11 -30.35 -1.14
CA THR A 842 -13.73 -29.33 -2.12
C THR A 842 -14.15 -29.75 -3.53
N LEU A 843 -14.15 -28.83 -4.49
CA LEU A 843 -14.35 -29.16 -5.91
C LEU A 843 -13.27 -30.15 -6.38
N THR A 844 -13.61 -30.99 -7.36
CA THR A 844 -12.60 -31.76 -8.08
C THR A 844 -11.84 -30.86 -9.05
N GLU A 845 -10.68 -31.31 -9.53
CA GLU A 845 -9.88 -30.59 -10.51
C GLU A 845 -10.67 -30.33 -11.81
N ASP A 846 -11.46 -31.29 -12.28
CA ASP A 846 -12.29 -31.13 -13.47
C ASP A 846 -13.41 -30.09 -13.22
N GLN A 847 -14.03 -30.08 -12.04
CA GLN A 847 -15.00 -29.08 -11.68
C GLN A 847 -14.36 -27.68 -11.60
N VAL A 848 -13.12 -27.56 -11.12
CA VAL A 848 -12.38 -26.30 -11.11
C VAL A 848 -12.13 -25.80 -12.53
N LYS A 849 -11.74 -26.66 -13.46
CA LYS A 849 -11.55 -26.29 -14.88
C LYS A 849 -12.85 -25.80 -15.51
N ILE A 850 -13.98 -26.49 -15.27
CA ILE A 850 -15.29 -26.08 -15.75
C ILE A 850 -15.68 -24.72 -15.13
N GLU A 851 -15.58 -24.59 -13.82
CA GLU A 851 -16.01 -23.39 -13.10
C GLU A 851 -15.20 -22.14 -13.46
N THR A 852 -13.88 -22.31 -13.63
CA THR A 852 -12.99 -21.19 -13.99
C THR A 852 -13.21 -20.70 -15.42
N ALA A 853 -13.62 -21.58 -16.35
CA ALA A 853 -14.00 -21.21 -17.73
C ALA A 853 -15.25 -20.33 -17.79
N ARG A 854 -16.11 -20.35 -16.79
CA ARG A 854 -17.30 -19.50 -16.70
C ARG A 854 -16.99 -18.02 -16.44
N CYS A 855 -15.75 -17.68 -16.06
CA CYS A 855 -15.37 -16.29 -15.77
C CYS A 855 -15.40 -15.43 -17.03
N LEU A 856 -16.13 -14.31 -16.98
CA LEU A 856 -16.30 -13.38 -18.12
C LEU A 856 -15.08 -12.45 -18.33
N GLY A 857 -14.12 -12.41 -17.43
CA GLY A 857 -12.92 -11.55 -17.58
C GLY A 857 -13.27 -10.07 -17.64
N CYS A 858 -14.05 -9.54 -16.69
CA CYS A 858 -14.64 -8.21 -16.75
C CYS A 858 -13.66 -7.05 -16.79
N GLY A 859 -12.50 -7.16 -16.11
CA GLY A 859 -11.55 -6.08 -15.95
C GLY A 859 -10.24 -6.28 -16.71
N ALA A 860 -9.60 -5.16 -17.07
CA ALA A 860 -8.24 -5.13 -17.61
C ALA A 860 -7.53 -3.86 -17.15
N SER A 861 -6.20 -3.88 -17.13
CA SER A 861 -5.43 -2.65 -16.94
C SER A 861 -5.43 -1.84 -18.23
N VAL A 862 -5.28 -0.52 -18.08
CA VAL A 862 -5.12 0.43 -19.19
C VAL A 862 -3.93 1.33 -18.90
N VAL A 863 -3.27 1.81 -19.94
CA VAL A 863 -2.07 2.66 -19.83
C VAL A 863 -2.35 4.03 -20.45
N ASP A 864 -2.03 5.08 -19.72
CA ASP A 864 -1.90 6.42 -20.29
C ASP A 864 -0.47 6.56 -20.87
N PRO A 865 -0.29 6.60 -22.21
CA PRO A 865 1.01 6.65 -22.84
C PRO A 865 1.75 7.97 -22.58
N ASN A 866 1.02 9.04 -22.26
CA ASN A 866 1.61 10.36 -21.98
C ASN A 866 2.20 10.43 -20.56
N LYS A 867 1.63 9.67 -19.62
CA LYS A 867 2.17 9.52 -18.26
C LYS A 867 3.24 8.44 -18.16
N CYS A 868 3.24 7.46 -19.05
CA CYS A 868 4.17 6.35 -19.01
C CYS A 868 5.61 6.85 -19.21
N ILE A 869 6.51 6.48 -18.29
CA ILE A 869 7.94 6.83 -18.35
C ILE A 869 8.81 5.71 -18.96
N GLY A 870 8.20 4.58 -19.33
CA GLY A 870 8.91 3.48 -19.99
C GLY A 870 9.93 2.75 -19.09
N CYS A 871 9.71 2.69 -17.79
CA CYS A 871 10.67 2.09 -16.85
C CYS A 871 10.65 0.55 -16.81
N GLY A 872 9.63 -0.12 -17.36
CA GLY A 872 9.53 -1.58 -17.41
C GLY A 872 9.10 -2.28 -16.12
N VAL A 873 8.96 -1.58 -15.00
CA VAL A 873 8.58 -2.19 -13.71
C VAL A 873 7.25 -2.94 -13.82
N CYS A 874 6.25 -2.39 -14.51
CA CYS A 874 4.96 -3.05 -14.71
C CYS A 874 5.08 -4.36 -15.50
N THR A 875 5.99 -4.43 -16.46
CA THR A 875 6.25 -5.62 -17.28
C THR A 875 6.83 -6.74 -16.43
N THR A 876 7.85 -6.45 -15.62
CA THR A 876 8.50 -7.47 -14.76
C THR A 876 7.62 -7.95 -13.60
N LYS A 877 6.59 -7.20 -13.23
CA LYS A 877 5.63 -7.59 -12.19
C LYS A 877 4.38 -8.30 -12.73
N CYS A 878 4.24 -8.45 -14.04
CA CYS A 878 3.10 -9.12 -14.67
C CYS A 878 3.37 -10.62 -14.83
N GLU A 879 2.62 -11.45 -14.12
CA GLU A 879 2.71 -12.91 -14.19
C GLU A 879 1.86 -13.53 -15.33
N PHE A 880 1.23 -12.69 -16.15
CA PHE A 880 0.29 -13.07 -17.21
C PHE A 880 0.73 -12.62 -18.61
N ASP A 881 1.92 -12.09 -18.75
CA ASP A 881 2.40 -11.52 -20.02
C ASP A 881 1.46 -10.48 -20.65
N ALA A 882 0.68 -9.81 -19.81
CA ALA A 882 -0.39 -8.92 -20.24
C ALA A 882 0.05 -7.47 -20.46
N ILE A 883 1.29 -7.10 -20.09
CA ILE A 883 1.80 -5.75 -20.28
C ILE A 883 3.27 -5.81 -20.71
N ARG A 884 3.59 -5.15 -21.83
CA ARG A 884 4.93 -5.15 -22.42
C ARG A 884 5.35 -3.76 -22.80
N LEU A 885 6.66 -3.51 -22.86
CA LEU A 885 7.24 -2.28 -23.38
C LEU A 885 7.36 -2.33 -24.90
N HIS A 886 7.08 -1.20 -25.54
CA HIS A 886 7.29 -0.97 -26.97
C HIS A 886 8.09 0.29 -27.16
N ARG A 887 9.09 0.27 -28.06
CA ARG A 887 9.98 1.39 -28.34
C ARG A 887 9.32 2.39 -29.32
N ASP A 888 8.41 3.20 -28.78
CA ASP A 888 7.59 4.14 -29.57
C ASP A 888 8.21 5.53 -29.69
N LEU A 889 9.16 5.89 -28.83
CA LEU A 889 9.70 7.24 -28.67
C LEU A 889 11.23 7.24 -28.72
N PRO A 890 11.87 6.77 -29.83
CA PRO A 890 13.32 6.62 -29.91
C PRO A 890 14.08 7.94 -29.68
N GLU A 891 13.45 9.08 -29.91
CA GLU A 891 14.03 10.39 -29.64
C GLU A 891 14.25 10.68 -28.16
N CYS A 892 13.52 10.01 -27.30
CA CYS A 892 13.67 10.15 -25.84
C CYS A 892 14.98 9.54 -25.32
N SER A 893 15.62 8.63 -26.05
CA SER A 893 16.93 8.07 -25.69
C SER A 893 18.11 9.00 -25.98
N LYS A 894 17.90 10.09 -26.70
CA LYS A 894 18.98 11.04 -26.99
C LYS A 894 19.40 11.80 -25.73
N MET A 895 20.66 11.62 -25.35
CA MET A 895 21.28 12.34 -24.26
C MET A 895 22.10 13.50 -24.82
N VAL A 896 21.69 14.73 -24.46
CA VAL A 896 22.31 15.96 -24.97
C VAL A 896 23.11 16.60 -23.84
N ARG A 897 24.31 17.13 -24.18
CA ARG A 897 25.09 17.91 -23.21
C ARG A 897 24.30 19.11 -22.71
N SER A 898 24.38 19.37 -21.40
CA SER A 898 23.65 20.48 -20.78
C SER A 898 23.92 21.83 -21.43
N GLU A 899 25.12 22.02 -22.02
CA GLU A 899 25.53 23.23 -22.77
C GLU A 899 24.77 23.40 -24.07
N ASP A 900 24.33 22.30 -24.71
CA ASP A 900 23.65 22.31 -26.04
C ASP A 900 22.12 22.17 -25.90
N LYS A 901 21.58 22.07 -24.66
CA LYS A 901 20.15 21.81 -24.42
C LYS A 901 19.22 22.85 -25.07
N PHE A 902 19.60 24.14 -25.07
CA PHE A 902 18.77 25.17 -25.69
C PHE A 902 18.64 24.99 -27.22
N LYS A 903 19.70 24.56 -27.89
CA LYS A 903 19.63 24.23 -29.31
C LYS A 903 18.68 23.05 -29.57
N ALA A 904 18.71 22.05 -28.72
CA ALA A 904 17.86 20.88 -28.83
C ALA A 904 16.38 21.18 -28.53
N ILE A 905 16.09 22.11 -27.62
CA ILE A 905 14.72 22.46 -27.19
C ILE A 905 14.04 23.46 -28.12
N LEU A 906 14.80 24.38 -28.76
CA LEU A 906 14.24 25.45 -29.59
C LEU A 906 13.27 24.96 -30.70
N PRO A 907 13.51 23.88 -31.43
CA PRO A 907 12.57 23.38 -32.43
C PRO A 907 11.24 22.94 -31.81
N TYR A 908 11.30 22.29 -30.65
CA TYR A 908 10.10 21.89 -29.91
C TYR A 908 9.29 23.10 -29.43
N MET A 909 9.96 24.09 -28.84
CA MET A 909 9.32 25.33 -28.38
C MET A 909 8.62 26.08 -29.54
N ALA A 910 9.27 26.20 -30.69
CA ALA A 910 8.68 26.85 -31.86
C ALA A 910 7.45 26.08 -32.37
N LYS A 911 7.57 24.75 -32.50
CA LYS A 911 6.46 23.88 -32.94
C LYS A 911 5.28 23.94 -31.98
N ARG A 912 5.55 23.94 -30.66
CA ARG A 912 4.57 24.07 -29.61
C ARG A 912 3.81 25.40 -29.68
N GLU A 913 4.52 26.51 -29.82
CA GLU A 913 3.92 27.85 -29.95
C GLU A 913 2.98 27.94 -31.15
N ILE A 914 3.38 27.35 -32.29
CA ILE A 914 2.57 27.27 -33.50
C ILE A 914 1.30 26.43 -33.21
N LYS A 915 1.43 25.26 -32.62
CA LYS A 915 0.28 24.43 -32.28
C LYS A 915 -0.73 25.16 -31.38
N ILE A 916 -0.26 25.85 -30.34
CA ILE A 916 -1.13 26.60 -29.41
C ILE A 916 -1.86 27.75 -30.12
N ARG A 917 -1.19 28.46 -31.01
CA ARG A 917 -1.78 29.56 -31.80
C ARG A 917 -2.89 29.08 -32.73
N PHE A 918 -2.70 27.92 -33.35
CA PHE A 918 -3.65 27.34 -34.27
C PHE A 918 -4.63 26.35 -33.66
N ALA A 919 -4.50 26.00 -32.39
CA ALA A 919 -5.48 25.19 -31.69
C ALA A 919 -6.83 25.95 -31.70
N LYS A 920 -7.86 25.36 -32.32
CA LYS A 920 -9.22 25.89 -32.23
C LYS A 920 -9.57 25.94 -30.74
N LYS A 921 -10.01 27.13 -30.28
CA LYS A 921 -10.67 27.22 -28.96
C LYS A 921 -11.94 26.36 -29.06
N GLU A 922 -11.87 25.16 -28.49
CA GLU A 922 -13.11 24.43 -28.18
C GLU A 922 -13.87 25.31 -27.17
N LYS A 923 -15.09 25.68 -27.57
CA LYS A 923 -16.02 26.49 -26.76
C LYS A 923 -16.61 25.64 -25.63
#